data_a52ca18d4aaac25eb94ff0af3d4fc271
#
_entry.id   a52ca18d4aaac25eb94ff0af3d4fc271
#
_cell.length_a   1.000
_cell.length_b   1.000
_cell.length_c   1.000
_cell.angle_alpha   90.00
_cell.angle_beta   90.00
_cell.angle_gamma   90.00
#
_symmetry.space_group_name_H-M   'P 1'
#
loop_
_entity.id
_entity.type
_entity.pdbx_description
1 polymer ?
#
loop_
_entity_poly.entity_id
_entity_poly.type
_entity_poly.pdbx_seq_one_letter_code
_entity_poly.pdbx_strand_id
1 'polypeptide(L)'
;MFISRIPKYRQRPDGTIEKYDYYRLSENWRDADGKIRKRTVVHLGELSGYTKAGRKELGALLEEMILRGSSRMSDDTGIYDDAVKFYAHWRDLHPKASAEVQPGSSLEQALDSRRRDIVTICLSKVTNHEPRVIGPEVICRSTANRLGLMEFLLSNGFDRQEAELAVMQIIARAIYPYSEYRTVKYLRDNTALAEMFHIPKERLTKDALYKSALRLWDVHRRMEDWLHERVTSMFHLEEKILLLDITNTYMEGRMADSGLCFFGRSKEKRSDCKLVVLAAVVNTEGLIVRTMIYEGNRQDVTTLQEVVGTLSATTSQDARKIVVMDAGFYSSENARWLTGNNFDYITVLPSGCAKFTADSDRVVRHEDCRHQEIRLQMGRVVIGKVEQKALLVDSDAKALKEESMHEQACSRYEQGLEAIKSGIAKKNGTKSRDAVNNRLGRLDRQYGAIHKEYEVAFTYEGSGRKEKAVSMEWKRKDEYVAGKKKFHGKYVLLTSLNENDEVNVWKFYNVIRTVEETFHTLKSDLDMRPVYHKGDDGIKAHLNLAVLAYWIVSVTMYRLKKKGYPSVRWEEIRRIARAQVMVTTRMETVKGETIEIRQATEEEQELARIYSLLDITPHPMGTRKFVGPPKIPPEKSHR
;
A
#
# COMPACT_ATOMS: atom_id res chain seq x y z
N MET A 1 -23.74 36.70 9.92
CA MET A 1 -24.69 35.84 10.71
C MET A 1 -24.08 35.52 12.08
N PHE A 2 -24.85 35.06 13.06
CA PHE A 2 -24.33 34.68 14.38
C PHE A 2 -25.18 33.56 15.02
N ILE A 3 -24.55 32.75 15.86
CA ILE A 3 -25.25 31.68 16.60
C ILE A 3 -25.89 32.29 17.85
N SER A 4 -27.19 32.17 17.97
CA SER A 4 -27.97 32.62 19.12
C SER A 4 -28.53 31.47 19.91
N ARG A 5 -28.49 31.59 21.24
CA ARG A 5 -28.99 30.63 22.22
C ARG A 5 -30.47 30.93 22.56
N ILE A 6 -31.25 29.86 22.65
CA ILE A 6 -32.65 29.92 23.15
C ILE A 6 -32.77 28.86 24.23
N PRO A 7 -33.13 29.21 25.46
CA PRO A 7 -33.45 28.23 26.45
C PRO A 7 -34.77 27.52 26.08
N LYS A 8 -34.79 26.18 26.10
CA LYS A 8 -35.95 25.36 25.94
C LYS A 8 -36.14 24.46 27.16
N TYR A 9 -37.32 23.96 27.32
CA TYR A 9 -37.71 23.10 28.44
C TYR A 9 -38.26 21.78 27.88
N ARG A 10 -37.83 20.66 28.42
CA ARG A 10 -38.30 19.30 28.07
C ARG A 10 -38.82 18.64 29.33
N GLN A 11 -39.99 18.05 29.27
CA GLN A 11 -40.49 17.20 30.32
C GLN A 11 -39.94 15.79 30.15
N ARG A 12 -39.29 15.26 31.18
CA ARG A 12 -38.80 13.88 31.22
C ARG A 12 -39.94 12.90 31.55
N PRO A 13 -39.75 11.61 31.25
CA PRO A 13 -40.75 10.58 31.60
C PRO A 13 -41.07 10.50 33.09
N ASP A 14 -40.17 10.95 33.96
CA ASP A 14 -40.33 11.04 35.41
C ASP A 14 -41.10 12.28 35.88
N GLY A 15 -41.59 13.11 34.95
CA GLY A 15 -42.35 14.33 35.23
C GLY A 15 -41.49 15.56 35.53
N THR A 16 -40.18 15.45 35.62
CA THR A 16 -39.27 16.58 35.84
C THR A 16 -39.10 17.43 34.60
N ILE A 17 -38.98 18.76 34.80
CA ILE A 17 -38.72 19.70 33.69
C ILE A 17 -37.23 19.98 33.63
N GLU A 18 -36.60 19.55 32.54
CA GLU A 18 -35.19 19.84 32.23
C GLU A 18 -35.08 21.07 31.34
N LYS A 19 -34.26 22.03 31.78
CA LYS A 19 -33.91 23.16 30.95
C LYS A 19 -32.67 22.85 30.13
N TYR A 20 -32.72 23.04 28.80
CA TYR A 20 -31.57 22.85 27.89
C TYR A 20 -31.42 24.01 26.94
N ASP A 21 -30.19 24.20 26.44
CA ASP A 21 -29.85 25.26 25.52
C ASP A 21 -30.02 24.76 24.08
N TYR A 22 -30.85 25.46 23.32
CA TYR A 22 -31.06 25.24 21.91
C TYR A 22 -30.44 26.36 21.09
N TYR A 23 -29.73 26.05 20.04
CA TYR A 23 -29.00 26.99 19.24
C TYR A 23 -29.59 27.13 17.83
N ARG A 24 -29.46 28.33 17.28
CA ARG A 24 -29.84 28.66 15.91
C ARG A 24 -28.88 29.65 15.29
N LEU A 25 -28.63 29.54 13.98
CA LEU A 25 -27.98 30.57 13.20
C LEU A 25 -29.01 31.67 12.92
N SER A 26 -28.68 32.91 13.21
CA SER A 26 -29.54 34.08 13.06
C SER A 26 -28.82 35.18 12.34
N GLU A 27 -29.58 36.02 11.64
CA GLU A 27 -29.06 37.28 11.11
C GLU A 27 -29.92 38.43 11.54
N ASN A 28 -29.31 39.62 11.61
CA ASN A 28 -30.01 40.89 11.85
C ASN A 28 -30.21 41.58 10.52
N TRP A 29 -31.40 42.13 10.31
CA TRP A 29 -31.73 43.00 9.17
C TRP A 29 -32.47 44.22 9.66
N ARG A 30 -32.46 45.30 8.90
CA ARG A 30 -33.23 46.52 9.21
C ARG A 30 -34.52 46.48 8.39
N ASP A 31 -35.64 46.75 9.05
CA ASP A 31 -36.94 46.91 8.37
C ASP A 31 -37.05 48.33 7.72
N ALA A 32 -38.15 48.58 7.01
CA ALA A 32 -38.41 49.83 6.33
C ALA A 32 -38.38 51.06 7.26
N ASP A 33 -38.64 50.86 8.55
CA ASP A 33 -38.61 51.90 9.59
C ASP A 33 -37.24 52.07 10.26
N GLY A 34 -36.21 51.36 9.72
CA GLY A 34 -34.84 51.39 10.26
C GLY A 34 -34.63 50.59 11.53
N LYS A 35 -35.64 49.87 12.04
CA LYS A 35 -35.54 49.01 13.23
C LYS A 35 -34.81 47.72 12.92
N ILE A 36 -33.92 47.32 13.84
CA ILE A 36 -33.19 46.06 13.72
C ILE A 36 -34.15 44.91 14.05
N ARG A 37 -34.34 44.02 13.11
CA ARG A 37 -35.08 42.76 13.24
C ARG A 37 -34.13 41.60 13.17
N LYS A 38 -34.50 40.48 13.83
CA LYS A 38 -33.73 39.23 13.85
C LYS A 38 -34.52 38.12 13.18
N ARG A 39 -33.93 37.42 12.23
CA ARG A 39 -34.51 36.21 11.64
C ARG A 39 -33.64 34.98 11.90
N THR A 40 -34.27 33.84 11.98
CA THR A 40 -33.58 32.54 12.05
C THR A 40 -33.27 32.07 10.65
N VAL A 41 -32.02 31.66 10.40
CA VAL A 41 -31.53 31.15 9.12
C VAL A 41 -31.60 29.65 9.12
N VAL A 42 -31.11 29.00 10.18
CA VAL A 42 -31.18 27.53 10.34
C VAL A 42 -31.14 27.15 11.82
N HIS A 43 -31.84 26.10 12.17
CA HIS A 43 -31.83 25.52 13.52
C HIS A 43 -30.64 24.55 13.65
N LEU A 44 -29.85 24.71 14.72
CA LEU A 44 -28.62 23.94 14.96
C LEU A 44 -28.78 22.89 16.07
N GLY A 45 -29.92 22.88 16.79
CA GLY A 45 -30.14 21.92 17.87
C GLY A 45 -29.37 22.22 19.15
N GLU A 46 -29.04 21.19 19.88
CA GLU A 46 -28.23 21.24 21.10
C GLU A 46 -26.75 21.13 20.69
N LEU A 47 -25.98 22.19 20.86
CA LEU A 47 -24.53 22.19 20.62
C LEU A 47 -23.80 21.85 21.94
N SER A 48 -24.19 20.75 22.59
CA SER A 48 -23.52 20.21 23.78
C SER A 48 -22.10 19.76 23.40
N GLY A 49 -21.10 20.25 24.11
CA GLY A 49 -19.69 19.99 23.79
C GLY A 49 -18.97 21.12 23.06
N TYR A 50 -19.69 22.08 22.49
CA TYR A 50 -19.06 23.22 21.82
C TYR A 50 -18.65 24.32 22.81
N THR A 51 -17.40 24.74 22.77
CA THR A 51 -16.92 25.96 23.46
C THR A 51 -17.51 27.21 22.83
N LYS A 52 -17.39 28.36 23.52
CA LYS A 52 -17.82 29.65 22.96
C LYS A 52 -17.06 29.99 21.67
N ALA A 53 -15.77 29.63 21.60
CA ALA A 53 -14.94 29.83 20.42
C ALA A 53 -15.39 28.89 19.26
N GLY A 54 -15.63 27.62 19.53
CA GLY A 54 -16.10 26.65 18.52
C GLY A 54 -17.47 27.05 17.94
N ARG A 55 -18.39 27.55 18.76
CA ARG A 55 -19.68 28.10 18.24
C ARG A 55 -19.51 29.30 17.36
N LYS A 56 -18.54 30.17 17.67
CA LYS A 56 -18.23 31.35 16.83
C LYS A 56 -17.65 30.92 15.48
N GLU A 57 -16.80 29.93 15.50
CA GLU A 57 -16.20 29.35 14.29
C GLU A 57 -17.24 28.63 13.43
N LEU A 58 -18.08 27.79 14.02
CA LEU A 58 -19.21 27.13 13.33
C LEU A 58 -20.12 28.18 12.66
N GLY A 59 -20.42 29.27 13.35
CA GLY A 59 -21.22 30.37 12.80
C GLY A 59 -20.58 31.04 11.59
N ALA A 60 -19.27 31.29 11.63
CA ALA A 60 -18.53 31.87 10.53
C ALA A 60 -18.46 30.94 9.31
N LEU A 61 -18.22 29.64 9.53
CA LEU A 61 -18.21 28.64 8.45
C LEU A 61 -19.57 28.53 7.76
N LEU A 62 -20.65 28.46 8.55
CA LEU A 62 -22.01 28.43 8.01
C LEU A 62 -22.36 29.71 7.23
N GLU A 63 -21.94 30.85 7.71
CA GLU A 63 -22.15 32.12 7.01
C GLU A 63 -21.43 32.12 5.66
N GLU A 64 -20.17 31.65 5.61
CA GLU A 64 -19.41 31.54 4.37
C GLU A 64 -20.07 30.52 3.41
N MET A 65 -20.52 29.37 3.88
CA MET A 65 -21.20 28.36 3.07
C MET A 65 -22.53 28.85 2.49
N ILE A 66 -23.34 29.52 3.33
CA ILE A 66 -24.64 30.04 2.91
C ILE A 66 -24.52 31.20 1.92
N LEU A 67 -23.53 32.07 2.11
CA LEU A 67 -23.34 33.27 1.26
C LEU A 67 -22.51 32.97 0.00
N ARG A 68 -21.61 31.98 0.04
CA ARG A 68 -20.61 31.75 -1.02
C ARG A 68 -20.66 30.37 -1.63
N GLY A 69 -21.48 29.46 -1.08
CA GLY A 69 -21.51 28.04 -1.52
C GLY A 69 -20.29 27.21 -1.10
N SER A 70 -19.31 27.83 -0.44
CA SER A 70 -18.08 27.18 0.03
C SER A 70 -17.52 27.95 1.23
N SER A 71 -16.74 27.28 2.10
CA SER A 71 -16.03 27.91 3.21
C SER A 71 -14.56 27.54 3.21
N ARG A 72 -13.75 28.29 3.99
CA ARG A 72 -12.40 27.88 4.37
C ARG A 72 -12.47 26.56 5.17
N MET A 73 -11.39 25.77 5.16
CA MET A 73 -11.26 24.63 6.07
C MET A 73 -11.01 25.14 7.50
N SER A 74 -11.66 24.54 8.48
CA SER A 74 -11.36 24.74 9.90
C SER A 74 -10.22 23.84 10.33
N ASP A 75 -9.42 24.30 11.30
CA ASP A 75 -8.41 23.49 11.97
C ASP A 75 -9.07 22.39 12.85
N ASP A 76 -10.33 22.56 13.22
CA ASP A 76 -11.15 21.59 13.93
C ASP A 76 -12.08 20.88 12.93
N THR A 77 -11.74 19.62 12.60
CA THR A 77 -12.49 18.81 11.65
C THR A 77 -13.91 18.52 12.10
N GLY A 78 -14.18 18.41 13.41
CA GLY A 78 -15.51 18.17 13.95
C GLY A 78 -16.44 19.37 13.73
N ILE A 79 -15.93 20.58 13.91
CA ILE A 79 -16.68 21.82 13.66
C ILE A 79 -16.98 21.97 12.16
N TYR A 80 -16.03 21.63 11.32
CA TYR A 80 -16.22 21.68 9.86
C TYR A 80 -17.27 20.67 9.38
N ASP A 81 -17.20 19.42 9.85
CA ASP A 81 -18.15 18.37 9.49
C ASP A 81 -19.60 18.72 9.90
N ASP A 82 -19.75 19.31 11.07
CA ASP A 82 -21.07 19.78 11.54
C ASP A 82 -21.55 21.01 10.73
N ALA A 83 -20.65 21.90 10.33
CA ALA A 83 -21.00 23.01 9.44
C ALA A 83 -21.52 22.49 8.09
N VAL A 84 -20.89 21.48 7.51
CA VAL A 84 -21.33 20.84 6.25
C VAL A 84 -22.72 20.21 6.41
N LYS A 85 -22.97 19.48 7.52
CA LYS A 85 -24.29 18.89 7.81
C LYS A 85 -25.39 19.95 7.95
N PHE A 86 -25.14 21.02 8.70
CA PHE A 86 -26.11 22.09 8.89
C PHE A 86 -26.34 22.89 7.60
N TYR A 87 -25.31 23.07 6.79
CA TYR A 87 -25.44 23.71 5.47
C TYR A 87 -26.26 22.84 4.51
N ALA A 88 -26.06 21.52 4.48
CA ALA A 88 -26.88 20.61 3.68
C ALA A 88 -28.34 20.69 4.12
N HIS A 89 -28.62 20.63 5.41
CA HIS A 89 -29.98 20.78 5.96
C HIS A 89 -30.61 22.13 5.61
N TRP A 90 -29.84 23.23 5.69
CA TRP A 90 -30.31 24.55 5.26
C TRP A 90 -30.69 24.58 3.78
N ARG A 91 -29.87 23.98 2.92
CA ARG A 91 -30.12 23.88 1.46
C ARG A 91 -31.38 23.08 1.16
N ASP A 92 -31.63 22.00 1.87
CA ASP A 92 -32.83 21.16 1.71
C ASP A 92 -34.11 21.91 2.12
N LEU A 93 -34.03 22.77 3.16
CA LEU A 93 -35.15 23.60 3.59
C LEU A 93 -35.39 24.80 2.69
N HIS A 94 -34.42 25.20 1.87
CA HIS A 94 -34.49 26.36 1.01
C HIS A 94 -34.15 26.02 -0.46
N PRO A 95 -34.89 25.09 -1.10
CA PRO A 95 -34.59 24.62 -2.46
C PRO A 95 -34.73 25.73 -3.52
N LYS A 96 -35.38 26.85 -3.17
CA LYS A 96 -35.52 28.04 -4.02
C LYS A 96 -34.61 29.23 -3.60
N ALA A 97 -33.80 29.09 -2.58
CA ALA A 97 -32.88 30.13 -2.15
C ALA A 97 -31.75 30.41 -3.14
N SER A 98 -31.61 29.56 -4.14
CA SER A 98 -30.88 29.83 -5.39
C SER A 98 -31.65 30.70 -6.40
N ALA A 99 -32.92 31.04 -6.15
CA ALA A 99 -33.82 31.66 -7.11
C ALA A 99 -34.50 32.95 -6.65
N GLU A 100 -34.58 33.31 -5.36
CA GLU A 100 -35.29 34.51 -4.93
C GLU A 100 -34.58 35.31 -3.82
N VAL A 101 -34.06 36.47 -4.16
CA VAL A 101 -33.59 37.54 -3.24
C VAL A 101 -34.75 38.48 -2.95
N GLN A 102 -35.15 38.65 -1.67
CA GLN A 102 -36.20 39.61 -1.30
C GLN A 102 -35.71 41.07 -1.35
N PRO A 103 -36.60 42.02 -1.73
CA PRO A 103 -36.22 43.38 -2.02
C PRO A 103 -35.99 44.24 -0.75
N GLY A 104 -34.87 44.90 -0.70
CA GLY A 104 -34.52 45.90 0.31
C GLY A 104 -33.00 46.13 0.42
N SER A 105 -32.47 47.10 -0.27
CA SER A 105 -31.11 47.67 -0.20
C SER A 105 -29.90 46.78 -0.53
N SER A 106 -30.05 45.48 -0.65
CA SER A 106 -28.97 44.57 -1.15
C SER A 106 -29.26 43.99 -2.53
N LEU A 107 -30.41 44.33 -3.13
CA LEU A 107 -30.81 43.75 -4.42
C LEU A 107 -29.89 44.21 -5.56
N GLU A 108 -29.49 45.49 -5.56
CA GLU A 108 -28.52 46.00 -6.53
C GLU A 108 -27.13 45.42 -6.30
N GLN A 109 -26.68 45.28 -5.06
CA GLN A 109 -25.41 44.62 -4.75
C GLN A 109 -25.43 43.10 -5.00
N ALA A 110 -26.55 42.45 -4.72
CA ALA A 110 -26.73 41.02 -5.00
C ALA A 110 -26.97 40.76 -6.51
N LEU A 111 -27.66 41.67 -7.21
CA LEU A 111 -27.77 41.65 -8.66
C LEU A 111 -26.45 42.01 -9.35
N ASP A 112 -25.67 42.91 -8.75
CA ASP A 112 -24.34 43.28 -9.25
C ASP A 112 -23.33 42.15 -9.01
N SER A 113 -23.39 41.42 -7.89
CA SER A 113 -22.60 40.23 -7.65
C SER A 113 -23.02 39.05 -8.54
N ARG A 114 -24.33 38.84 -8.78
CA ARG A 114 -24.84 37.87 -9.76
C ARG A 114 -24.52 38.28 -11.19
N ARG A 115 -24.58 39.54 -11.54
CA ARG A 115 -24.16 40.09 -12.85
C ARG A 115 -22.65 39.90 -13.09
N ARG A 116 -21.82 39.92 -12.02
CA ARG A 116 -20.39 39.63 -12.13
C ARG A 116 -20.08 38.17 -12.38
N ASP A 117 -20.97 37.23 -11.99
CA ASP A 117 -20.84 35.79 -12.27
C ASP A 117 -21.45 35.41 -13.62
N ILE A 118 -22.23 36.27 -14.26
CA ILE A 118 -22.80 36.03 -15.58
C ILE A 118 -22.05 36.90 -16.60
N VAL A 119 -21.28 36.22 -17.45
CA VAL A 119 -20.50 36.88 -18.51
C VAL A 119 -20.84 36.24 -19.87
N THR A 120 -20.87 37.05 -20.92
CA THR A 120 -21.00 36.58 -22.28
C THR A 120 -19.61 36.21 -22.83
N ILE A 121 -19.42 34.96 -23.22
CA ILE A 121 -18.15 34.42 -23.72
C ILE A 121 -18.22 34.10 -25.21
N CYS A 122 -17.06 34.09 -25.86
CA CYS A 122 -16.87 33.63 -27.21
C CYS A 122 -16.65 32.11 -27.20
N LEU A 123 -17.66 31.28 -27.53
CA LEU A 123 -17.56 29.82 -27.46
C LEU A 123 -16.40 29.27 -28.30
N SER A 124 -16.10 29.84 -29.46
CA SER A 124 -14.98 29.44 -30.30
C SER A 124 -13.59 29.67 -29.70
N LYS A 125 -13.50 30.41 -28.58
CA LYS A 125 -12.26 30.74 -27.87
C LYS A 125 -12.15 30.03 -26.51
N VAL A 126 -13.04 29.08 -26.26
CA VAL A 126 -12.95 28.23 -25.07
C VAL A 126 -11.89 27.17 -25.30
N THR A 127 -10.90 27.10 -24.41
CA THR A 127 -9.81 26.11 -24.46
C THR A 127 -9.54 25.54 -23.09
N ASN A 128 -9.13 24.26 -23.05
CA ASN A 128 -8.67 23.60 -21.83
C ASN A 128 -7.14 23.39 -21.90
N HIS A 129 -6.44 23.72 -20.83
CA HIS A 129 -5.00 23.54 -20.77
C HIS A 129 -4.53 23.16 -19.37
N GLU A 130 -3.27 22.79 -19.24
CA GLU A 130 -2.63 22.35 -18.00
C GLU A 130 -3.37 21.22 -17.26
N PRO A 131 -3.76 20.10 -17.92
CA PRO A 131 -4.33 18.98 -17.21
C PRO A 131 -3.28 18.41 -16.22
N ARG A 132 -3.72 18.14 -14.99
CA ARG A 132 -2.90 17.54 -13.92
C ARG A 132 -3.71 16.49 -13.19
N VAL A 133 -3.18 15.28 -13.08
CA VAL A 133 -3.82 14.20 -12.32
C VAL A 133 -4.00 14.64 -10.87
N ILE A 134 -5.16 14.32 -10.28
CA ILE A 134 -5.46 14.71 -8.90
C ILE A 134 -6.13 13.59 -8.08
N GLY A 135 -6.85 12.67 -8.68
CA GLY A 135 -7.62 11.67 -7.94
C GLY A 135 -6.78 10.79 -7.02
N PRO A 136 -5.73 10.12 -7.49
CA PRO A 136 -4.85 9.32 -6.62
C PRO A 136 -4.17 10.15 -5.54
N GLU A 137 -3.82 11.41 -5.87
CA GLU A 137 -3.16 12.36 -4.96
C GLU A 137 -4.04 12.68 -3.75
N VAL A 138 -5.32 12.91 -4.00
CA VAL A 138 -6.31 13.20 -2.94
C VAL A 138 -6.51 11.99 -2.04
N ILE A 139 -6.63 10.79 -2.61
CA ILE A 139 -6.74 9.54 -1.84
C ILE A 139 -5.54 9.37 -0.92
N CYS A 140 -4.33 9.47 -1.46
CA CYS A 140 -3.10 9.33 -0.68
C CYS A 140 -2.94 10.44 0.36
N ARG A 141 -3.26 11.70 0.03
CA ARG A 141 -3.21 12.83 0.97
C ARG A 141 -4.19 12.64 2.13
N SER A 142 -5.42 12.20 1.84
CA SER A 142 -6.40 11.88 2.89
C SER A 142 -5.86 10.86 3.88
N THR A 143 -5.23 9.79 3.38
CA THR A 143 -4.61 8.78 4.25
C THR A 143 -3.38 9.31 4.98
N ALA A 144 -2.51 10.08 4.31
CA ALA A 144 -1.34 10.71 4.94
C ALA A 144 -1.73 11.64 6.10
N ASN A 145 -2.81 12.41 5.95
CA ASN A 145 -3.37 13.25 7.00
C ASN A 145 -3.90 12.42 8.18
N ARG A 146 -4.61 11.33 7.94
CA ARG A 146 -5.09 10.42 9.01
C ARG A 146 -3.95 9.77 9.77
N LEU A 147 -2.87 9.43 9.07
CA LEU A 147 -1.65 8.90 9.70
C LEU A 147 -0.88 9.95 10.51
N GLY A 148 -1.22 11.23 10.38
CA GLY A 148 -0.56 12.32 11.09
C GLY A 148 0.88 12.55 10.63
N LEU A 149 1.21 12.28 9.34
CA LEU A 149 2.57 12.40 8.84
C LEU A 149 3.15 13.80 9.01
N MET A 150 2.35 14.86 8.73
CA MET A 150 2.78 16.25 8.94
C MET A 150 3.06 16.54 10.43
N GLU A 151 2.15 16.11 11.31
CA GLU A 151 2.28 16.26 12.76
C GLU A 151 3.57 15.61 13.27
N PHE A 152 3.82 14.35 12.86
CA PHE A 152 5.04 13.63 13.23
C PHE A 152 6.30 14.36 12.75
N LEU A 153 6.36 14.78 11.50
CA LEU A 153 7.55 15.41 10.93
C LEU A 153 7.86 16.77 11.61
N LEU A 154 6.84 17.60 11.82
CA LEU A 154 7.00 18.86 12.54
C LEU A 154 7.50 18.65 13.97
N SER A 155 6.97 17.64 14.70
CA SER A 155 7.43 17.32 16.07
C SER A 155 8.83 16.69 16.11
N ASN A 156 9.37 16.24 14.97
CA ASN A 156 10.69 15.63 14.83
C ASN A 156 11.72 16.54 14.12
N GLY A 157 11.52 17.87 14.18
CA GLY A 157 12.50 18.86 13.77
C GLY A 157 12.52 19.19 12.27
N PHE A 158 11.48 18.80 11.52
CA PHE A 158 11.28 19.30 10.17
C PHE A 158 10.63 20.69 10.24
N ASP A 159 11.09 21.62 9.42
CA ASP A 159 10.30 22.80 9.18
C ASP A 159 9.08 22.48 8.29
N ARG A 160 8.13 23.43 8.19
CA ARG A 160 6.90 23.19 7.45
C ARG A 160 7.14 22.84 5.97
N GLN A 161 8.09 23.51 5.34
CA GLN A 161 8.38 23.29 3.91
C GLN A 161 9.05 21.93 3.67
N GLU A 162 9.95 21.54 4.57
CA GLU A 162 10.59 20.22 4.56
C GLU A 162 9.57 19.11 4.80
N ALA A 163 8.65 19.28 5.75
CA ALA A 163 7.59 18.33 6.04
C ALA A 163 6.61 18.19 4.85
N GLU A 164 6.20 19.30 4.23
CA GLU A 164 5.36 19.32 3.03
C GLU A 164 6.04 18.58 1.87
N LEU A 165 7.33 18.86 1.64
CA LEU A 165 8.12 18.18 0.60
C LEU A 165 8.23 16.67 0.87
N ALA A 166 8.49 16.28 2.12
CA ALA A 166 8.62 14.89 2.53
C ALA A 166 7.29 14.11 2.35
N VAL A 167 6.16 14.66 2.84
CA VAL A 167 4.85 14.02 2.66
C VAL A 167 4.48 13.95 1.17
N MET A 168 4.73 15.02 0.41
CA MET A 168 4.52 15.01 -1.03
C MET A 168 5.35 13.91 -1.73
N GLN A 169 6.62 13.72 -1.33
CA GLN A 169 7.49 12.68 -1.89
C GLN A 169 6.99 11.27 -1.56
N ILE A 170 6.52 11.02 -0.34
CA ILE A 170 5.92 9.74 0.07
C ILE A 170 4.67 9.45 -0.78
N ILE A 171 3.79 10.45 -0.95
CA ILE A 171 2.59 10.31 -1.79
C ILE A 171 2.99 10.08 -3.25
N ALA A 172 3.95 10.83 -3.78
CA ALA A 172 4.44 10.62 -5.14
C ALA A 172 4.97 9.20 -5.33
N ARG A 173 5.69 8.64 -4.35
CA ARG A 173 6.17 7.25 -4.39
C ARG A 173 5.03 6.22 -4.44
N ALA A 174 3.94 6.46 -3.73
CA ALA A 174 2.76 5.58 -3.75
C ALA A 174 2.04 5.58 -5.11
N ILE A 175 2.06 6.70 -5.82
CA ILE A 175 1.31 6.90 -7.06
C ILE A 175 2.16 6.68 -8.30
N TYR A 176 3.38 7.17 -8.29
CA TYR A 176 4.35 7.17 -9.38
C TYR A 176 5.71 6.69 -8.89
N PRO A 177 5.88 5.36 -8.73
CA PRO A 177 7.04 4.76 -8.09
C PRO A 177 8.25 4.67 -9.03
N TYR A 178 8.83 5.81 -9.39
CA TYR A 178 10.03 5.90 -10.24
C TYR A 178 11.19 6.53 -9.48
N SER A 179 12.35 6.63 -10.17
CA SER A 179 13.52 7.32 -9.63
C SER A 179 13.22 8.80 -9.36
N GLU A 180 13.97 9.42 -8.45
CA GLU A 180 13.81 10.83 -8.06
C GLU A 180 13.85 11.77 -9.27
N TYR A 181 14.71 11.49 -10.24
CA TYR A 181 14.78 12.27 -11.49
C TYR A 181 13.45 12.26 -12.26
N ARG A 182 12.85 11.08 -12.45
CA ARG A 182 11.54 10.95 -13.11
C ARG A 182 10.42 11.51 -12.27
N THR A 183 10.50 11.37 -10.95
CA THR A 183 9.53 11.90 -9.99
C THR A 183 9.48 13.42 -10.05
N VAL A 184 10.64 14.12 -10.15
CA VAL A 184 10.67 15.58 -10.34
C VAL A 184 9.91 15.99 -11.60
N LYS A 185 10.14 15.31 -12.72
CA LYS A 185 9.43 15.60 -13.97
C LYS A 185 7.93 15.38 -13.83
N TYR A 186 7.53 14.27 -13.20
CA TYR A 186 6.13 13.98 -12.92
C TYR A 186 5.47 15.06 -12.05
N LEU A 187 6.14 15.47 -10.96
CA LEU A 187 5.63 16.51 -10.04
C LEU A 187 5.46 17.87 -10.72
N ARG A 188 6.31 18.20 -11.68
CA ARG A 188 6.24 19.46 -12.42
C ARG A 188 5.16 19.50 -13.50
N ASP A 189 4.96 18.36 -14.19
CA ASP A 189 4.27 18.37 -15.48
C ASP A 189 2.98 17.53 -15.51
N ASN A 190 2.81 16.54 -14.63
CA ASN A 190 1.75 15.56 -14.76
C ASN A 190 0.71 15.56 -13.62
N THR A 191 1.07 16.04 -12.44
CA THR A 191 0.21 15.95 -11.25
C THR A 191 -0.08 17.32 -10.64
N ALA A 192 -1.21 17.44 -9.96
CA ALA A 192 -1.57 18.60 -9.15
C ALA A 192 -0.92 18.57 -7.74
N LEU A 193 -0.07 17.58 -7.44
CA LEU A 193 0.46 17.37 -6.10
C LEU A 193 1.28 18.57 -5.59
N ALA A 194 2.10 19.18 -6.45
CA ALA A 194 2.85 20.39 -6.11
C ALA A 194 1.92 21.59 -5.77
N GLU A 195 0.82 21.73 -6.51
CA GLU A 195 -0.19 22.76 -6.22
C GLU A 195 -0.91 22.48 -4.89
N MET A 196 -1.17 21.20 -4.60
CA MET A 196 -1.82 20.74 -3.38
C MET A 196 -1.01 21.05 -2.12
N PHE A 197 0.32 21.05 -2.22
CA PHE A 197 1.26 21.39 -1.14
C PHE A 197 1.83 22.81 -1.26
N HIS A 198 1.35 23.61 -2.20
CA HIS A 198 1.84 24.97 -2.45
C HIS A 198 3.36 25.07 -2.67
N ILE A 199 3.96 24.01 -3.26
CA ILE A 199 5.40 23.97 -3.53
C ILE A 199 5.69 24.51 -4.93
N PRO A 200 6.48 25.60 -5.07
CA PRO A 200 6.87 26.14 -6.37
C PRO A 200 7.68 25.13 -7.18
N LYS A 201 7.44 25.09 -8.51
CA LYS A 201 8.13 24.14 -9.43
C LYS A 201 9.66 24.25 -9.39
N GLU A 202 10.19 25.44 -9.12
CA GLU A 202 11.62 25.76 -9.02
C GLU A 202 12.28 25.00 -7.86
N ARG A 203 11.54 24.74 -6.79
CA ARG A 203 12.02 23.98 -5.62
C ARG A 203 12.00 22.46 -5.84
N LEU A 204 11.31 21.98 -6.84
CA LEU A 204 11.23 20.56 -7.17
C LEU A 204 12.49 20.15 -7.96
N THR A 205 13.55 19.83 -7.26
CA THR A 205 14.81 19.34 -7.84
C THR A 205 15.10 17.93 -7.34
N LYS A 206 15.92 17.18 -8.11
CA LYS A 206 16.35 15.84 -7.69
C LYS A 206 17.09 15.89 -6.35
N ASP A 207 17.93 16.92 -6.15
CA ASP A 207 18.72 17.06 -4.93
C ASP A 207 17.84 17.38 -3.70
N ALA A 208 16.75 18.13 -3.90
CA ALA A 208 15.77 18.38 -2.84
C ALA A 208 15.07 17.07 -2.43
N LEU A 209 14.68 16.22 -3.40
CA LEU A 209 14.09 14.91 -3.11
C LEU A 209 15.09 13.95 -2.45
N TYR A 210 16.35 13.92 -2.88
CA TYR A 210 17.37 13.11 -2.23
C TYR A 210 17.60 13.54 -0.78
N LYS A 211 17.74 14.84 -0.52
CA LYS A 211 17.89 15.37 0.85
C LYS A 211 16.67 15.03 1.71
N SER A 212 15.46 15.18 1.16
CA SER A 212 14.22 14.83 1.86
C SER A 212 14.16 13.34 2.21
N ALA A 213 14.53 12.45 1.28
CA ALA A 213 14.56 11.01 1.54
C ALA A 213 15.59 10.63 2.63
N LEU A 214 16.78 11.25 2.62
CA LEU A 214 17.80 11.06 3.67
C LEU A 214 17.30 11.53 5.04
N ARG A 215 16.68 12.70 5.13
CA ARG A 215 16.08 13.17 6.38
C ARG A 215 14.95 12.27 6.88
N LEU A 216 14.14 11.71 6.00
CA LEU A 216 13.15 10.70 6.37
C LEU A 216 13.82 9.44 6.93
N TRP A 217 14.97 9.05 6.38
CA TRP A 217 15.76 7.93 6.92
C TRP A 217 16.29 8.22 8.33
N ASP A 218 16.74 9.44 8.62
CA ASP A 218 17.25 9.81 9.95
C ASP A 218 16.21 9.62 11.07
N VAL A 219 14.93 9.76 10.74
CA VAL A 219 13.82 9.58 11.69
C VAL A 219 13.05 8.27 11.51
N HIS A 220 13.52 7.36 10.60
CA HIS A 220 12.75 6.20 10.14
C HIS A 220 12.23 5.32 11.28
N ARG A 221 13.05 5.03 12.29
CA ARG A 221 12.65 4.15 13.40
C ARG A 221 11.53 4.75 14.22
N ARG A 222 11.67 6.04 14.61
CA ARG A 222 10.62 6.76 15.35
C ARG A 222 9.34 6.91 14.54
N MET A 223 9.47 7.09 13.22
CA MET A 223 8.33 7.19 12.31
C MET A 223 7.60 5.84 12.16
N GLU A 224 8.33 4.74 12.10
CA GLU A 224 7.75 3.40 12.06
C GLU A 224 6.98 3.10 13.35
N ASP A 225 7.57 3.40 14.53
CA ASP A 225 6.91 3.25 15.83
C ASP A 225 5.63 4.11 15.90
N TRP A 226 5.71 5.38 15.51
CA TRP A 226 4.55 6.28 15.45
C TRP A 226 3.43 5.73 14.56
N LEU A 227 3.78 5.32 13.34
CA LEU A 227 2.79 4.80 12.38
C LEU A 227 2.14 3.52 12.89
N HIS A 228 2.93 2.64 13.47
CA HIS A 228 2.44 1.39 14.06
C HIS A 228 1.47 1.64 15.23
N GLU A 229 1.84 2.47 16.20
CA GLU A 229 0.99 2.83 17.34
C GLU A 229 -0.32 3.52 16.87
N ARG A 230 -0.19 4.46 15.92
CA ARG A 230 -1.34 5.20 15.40
C ARG A 230 -2.33 4.30 14.68
N VAL A 231 -1.84 3.41 13.83
CA VAL A 231 -2.68 2.47 13.07
C VAL A 231 -3.31 1.43 14.00
N THR A 232 -2.55 0.90 14.94
CA THR A 232 -3.04 -0.04 15.96
C THR A 232 -4.17 0.58 16.79
N SER A 233 -3.98 1.81 17.25
CA SER A 233 -5.02 2.57 17.98
C SER A 233 -6.22 2.90 17.12
N MET A 234 -6.01 3.39 15.88
CA MET A 234 -7.08 3.81 14.97
C MET A 234 -8.03 2.67 14.59
N PHE A 235 -7.52 1.46 14.44
CA PHE A 235 -8.27 0.31 13.97
C PHE A 235 -8.54 -0.73 15.06
N HIS A 236 -8.11 -0.48 16.30
CA HIS A 236 -8.23 -1.40 17.44
C HIS A 236 -7.69 -2.79 17.12
N LEU A 237 -6.45 -2.82 16.56
CA LEU A 237 -5.84 -4.07 16.10
C LEU A 237 -5.30 -4.87 17.28
N GLU A 238 -5.60 -6.17 17.28
CA GLU A 238 -4.98 -7.13 18.20
C GLU A 238 -3.83 -7.86 17.49
N GLU A 239 -2.61 -7.67 17.95
CA GLU A 239 -1.42 -8.25 17.33
C GLU A 239 -1.00 -9.56 18.00
N LYS A 240 -1.83 -10.58 17.86
CA LYS A 240 -1.53 -11.93 18.36
C LYS A 240 -0.60 -12.70 17.44
N ILE A 241 -0.66 -12.46 16.14
CA ILE A 241 0.11 -13.17 15.10
C ILE A 241 0.95 -12.16 14.34
N LEU A 242 2.25 -12.45 14.27
CA LEU A 242 3.26 -11.70 13.55
C LEU A 242 3.80 -12.55 12.39
N LEU A 243 3.81 -12.02 11.20
CA LEU A 243 4.26 -12.69 9.99
C LEU A 243 5.62 -12.13 9.61
N LEU A 244 6.66 -12.97 9.64
CA LEU A 244 8.02 -12.59 9.30
C LEU A 244 8.43 -13.19 7.95
N ASP A 245 8.88 -12.36 7.04
CA ASP A 245 9.57 -12.78 5.82
C ASP A 245 10.65 -11.75 5.43
N ILE A 246 11.54 -12.16 4.54
CA ILE A 246 12.55 -11.27 3.95
C ILE A 246 12.46 -11.28 2.44
N THR A 247 12.90 -10.17 1.87
CA THR A 247 12.97 -10.03 0.43
C THR A 247 14.28 -9.40 -0.01
N ASN A 248 14.70 -9.72 -1.23
CA ASN A 248 15.90 -9.15 -1.84
C ASN A 248 15.51 -8.06 -2.82
N THR A 249 16.30 -6.99 -2.79
CA THR A 249 16.28 -5.93 -3.79
C THR A 249 17.59 -5.96 -4.53
N TYR A 250 17.55 -5.99 -5.87
CA TYR A 250 18.76 -5.99 -6.69
C TYR A 250 19.16 -4.58 -7.09
N MET A 251 20.47 -4.42 -7.23
CA MET A 251 21.13 -3.15 -7.51
C MET A 251 21.56 -3.08 -8.96
N GLU A 252 21.40 -1.92 -9.56
CA GLU A 252 21.99 -1.64 -10.87
C GLU A 252 23.30 -0.86 -10.70
N GLY A 253 24.39 -1.42 -11.26
CA GLY A 253 25.73 -0.86 -11.18
C GLY A 253 26.70 -1.70 -10.33
N ARG A 254 27.96 -1.24 -10.27
CA ARG A 254 29.05 -2.02 -9.64
C ARG A 254 29.00 -2.04 -8.11
N MET A 255 28.48 -1.00 -7.48
CA MET A 255 28.38 -0.85 -6.01
C MET A 255 29.67 -1.27 -5.28
N ALA A 256 30.84 -0.79 -5.78
CA ALA A 256 32.15 -1.26 -5.33
C ALA A 256 32.40 -0.92 -3.86
N ASP A 257 32.02 0.28 -3.43
CA ASP A 257 32.33 0.85 -2.12
C ASP A 257 31.20 0.70 -1.11
N SER A 258 30.15 -0.08 -1.44
CA SER A 258 29.01 -0.29 -0.55
C SER A 258 29.30 -1.39 0.47
N GLY A 259 29.11 -1.08 1.75
CA GLY A 259 29.11 -2.05 2.86
C GLY A 259 27.79 -2.83 2.99
N LEU A 260 26.76 -2.47 2.22
CA LEU A 260 25.44 -3.09 2.25
C LEU A 260 25.19 -4.03 1.07
N CYS A 261 25.78 -3.74 -0.09
CA CYS A 261 25.51 -4.46 -1.34
C CYS A 261 26.46 -5.63 -1.55
N PHE A 262 25.92 -6.86 -1.47
CA PHE A 262 26.68 -8.09 -1.68
C PHE A 262 25.99 -9.01 -2.68
N PHE A 263 26.79 -9.87 -3.33
CA PHE A 263 26.23 -11.01 -4.05
C PHE A 263 25.63 -12.00 -3.07
N GLY A 264 24.40 -12.42 -3.32
CA GLY A 264 23.66 -13.32 -2.46
C GLY A 264 22.71 -14.21 -3.24
N ARG A 265 21.90 -14.97 -2.54
CA ARG A 265 20.88 -15.83 -3.14
C ARG A 265 19.67 -14.99 -3.57
N SER A 266 19.59 -14.64 -4.85
CA SER A 266 18.44 -13.93 -5.41
C SER A 266 17.21 -14.82 -5.51
N LYS A 267 16.06 -14.37 -4.97
CA LYS A 267 14.75 -15.02 -5.17
C LYS A 267 14.34 -14.99 -6.65
N GLU A 268 14.85 -14.03 -7.45
CA GLU A 268 14.65 -13.91 -8.90
C GLU A 268 15.68 -14.65 -9.75
N LYS A 269 16.56 -15.44 -9.11
CA LYS A 269 17.65 -16.19 -9.78
C LYS A 269 18.63 -15.29 -10.53
N ARG A 270 18.75 -14.01 -10.16
CA ARG A 270 19.76 -13.07 -10.68
C ARG A 270 21.10 -13.32 -9.97
N SER A 271 22.12 -13.70 -10.73
CA SER A 271 23.50 -13.88 -10.24
C SER A 271 24.48 -12.80 -10.72
N ASP A 272 23.97 -11.89 -11.53
CA ASP A 272 24.73 -10.83 -12.23
C ASP A 272 24.76 -9.52 -11.45
N CYS A 273 23.97 -9.37 -10.39
CA CYS A 273 23.86 -8.14 -9.62
C CYS A 273 24.02 -8.36 -8.12
N LYS A 274 24.47 -7.32 -7.42
CA LYS A 274 24.49 -7.28 -5.97
C LYS A 274 23.08 -7.05 -5.42
N LEU A 275 22.86 -7.49 -4.21
CA LEU A 275 21.58 -7.47 -3.52
C LEU A 275 21.66 -6.68 -2.23
N VAL A 276 20.50 -6.25 -1.73
CA VAL A 276 20.24 -5.79 -0.37
C VAL A 276 19.00 -6.52 0.13
N VAL A 277 18.96 -6.85 1.40
CA VAL A 277 17.87 -7.60 2.03
C VAL A 277 17.00 -6.66 2.84
N LEU A 278 15.68 -6.73 2.66
CA LEU A 278 14.67 -6.09 3.50
C LEU A 278 13.90 -7.18 4.26
N ALA A 279 13.99 -7.17 5.59
CA ALA A 279 13.13 -7.95 6.46
C ALA A 279 11.91 -7.12 6.85
N ALA A 280 10.75 -7.73 6.87
CA ALA A 280 9.52 -7.10 7.35
C ALA A 280 8.73 -8.05 8.24
N VAL A 281 8.22 -7.50 9.34
CA VAL A 281 7.20 -8.09 10.17
C VAL A 281 5.91 -7.36 9.90
N VAL A 282 4.87 -8.11 9.57
CA VAL A 282 3.53 -7.56 9.38
C VAL A 282 2.52 -8.30 10.27
N ASN A 283 1.40 -7.66 10.56
CA ASN A 283 0.29 -8.32 11.23
C ASN A 283 -0.60 -9.09 10.23
N THR A 284 -1.66 -9.72 10.72
CA THR A 284 -2.59 -10.51 9.92
C THR A 284 -3.34 -9.73 8.84
N GLU A 285 -3.40 -8.40 8.97
CA GLU A 285 -4.04 -7.51 7.99
C GLU A 285 -3.04 -6.95 6.95
N GLY A 286 -1.78 -7.37 7.00
CA GLY A 286 -0.72 -6.90 6.10
C GLY A 286 -0.14 -5.54 6.46
N LEU A 287 -0.45 -5.00 7.65
CA LEU A 287 0.12 -3.73 8.10
C LEU A 287 1.49 -3.98 8.72
N ILE A 288 2.46 -3.15 8.39
CA ILE A 288 3.82 -3.28 8.88
C ILE A 288 3.85 -3.08 10.39
N VAL A 289 4.64 -3.90 11.09
CA VAL A 289 4.96 -3.77 12.51
C VAL A 289 6.41 -3.34 12.66
N ARG A 290 7.30 -3.92 11.84
CA ARG A 290 8.73 -3.65 11.88
C ARG A 290 9.39 -3.92 10.54
N THR A 291 10.40 -3.08 10.18
CA THR A 291 11.27 -3.34 9.03
C THR A 291 12.73 -3.21 9.42
N MET A 292 13.59 -4.00 8.75
CA MET A 292 15.05 -3.90 8.86
C MET A 292 15.73 -4.13 7.52
N ILE A 293 16.84 -3.44 7.30
CA ILE A 293 17.63 -3.53 6.07
C ILE A 293 18.97 -4.16 6.42
N TYR A 294 19.34 -5.21 5.67
CA TYR A 294 20.54 -6.00 5.88
C TYR A 294 21.38 -6.12 4.61
N GLU A 295 22.61 -6.56 4.79
CA GLU A 295 23.53 -6.88 3.71
C GLU A 295 22.95 -7.95 2.78
N GLY A 296 23.25 -7.84 1.48
CA GLY A 296 22.67 -8.70 0.43
C GLY A 296 22.98 -10.18 0.53
N ASN A 297 24.00 -10.58 1.28
CA ASN A 297 24.41 -11.97 1.55
C ASN A 297 23.91 -12.49 2.91
N ARG A 298 23.15 -11.69 3.66
CA ARG A 298 22.59 -12.08 4.95
C ARG A 298 21.64 -13.28 4.79
N GLN A 299 21.78 -14.25 5.68
CA GLN A 299 20.93 -15.45 5.68
C GLN A 299 19.68 -15.22 6.53
N ASP A 300 18.55 -15.75 6.09
CA ASP A 300 17.25 -15.62 6.77
C ASP A 300 17.34 -16.04 8.25
N VAL A 301 17.99 -17.17 8.52
CA VAL A 301 18.13 -17.75 9.87
C VAL A 301 18.84 -16.80 10.85
N THR A 302 19.76 -15.95 10.39
CA THR A 302 20.54 -15.05 11.26
C THR A 302 19.85 -13.72 11.53
N THR A 303 18.75 -13.40 10.85
CA THR A 303 18.03 -12.14 11.00
C THR A 303 16.91 -12.21 12.04
N LEU A 304 16.38 -13.41 12.31
CA LEU A 304 15.19 -13.61 13.12
C LEU A 304 15.30 -12.99 14.52
N GLN A 305 16.36 -13.33 15.24
CA GLN A 305 16.53 -12.88 16.64
C GLN A 305 16.65 -11.36 16.74
N GLU A 306 17.32 -10.73 15.78
CA GLU A 306 17.49 -9.28 15.74
C GLU A 306 16.16 -8.58 15.43
N VAL A 307 15.41 -9.05 14.41
CA VAL A 307 14.14 -8.44 14.03
C VAL A 307 13.10 -8.63 15.13
N VAL A 308 12.88 -9.88 15.56
CA VAL A 308 11.84 -10.22 16.54
C VAL A 308 12.19 -9.67 17.93
N GLY A 309 13.47 -9.58 18.28
CA GLY A 309 13.92 -9.03 19.55
C GLY A 309 13.57 -7.54 19.78
N THR A 310 13.23 -6.81 18.70
CA THR A 310 12.74 -5.43 18.82
C THR A 310 11.24 -5.33 19.13
N LEU A 311 10.53 -6.43 19.18
CA LEU A 311 9.07 -6.48 19.32
C LEU A 311 8.67 -6.88 20.74
N SER A 312 7.50 -6.45 21.20
CA SER A 312 6.90 -6.97 22.41
C SER A 312 6.47 -8.43 22.19
N ALA A 313 6.89 -9.31 23.11
CA ALA A 313 6.60 -10.75 23.03
C ALA A 313 5.14 -11.09 23.36
N THR A 314 4.48 -10.24 24.16
CA THR A 314 3.14 -10.53 24.68
C THR A 314 2.14 -9.44 24.32
N THR A 315 0.89 -9.84 24.16
CA THR A 315 -0.25 -8.92 23.97
C THR A 315 -0.94 -8.59 25.28
N SER A 316 -0.80 -9.48 26.29
CA SER A 316 -1.28 -9.36 27.65
C SER A 316 -0.36 -10.19 28.57
N GLN A 317 -0.59 -10.15 29.89
CA GLN A 317 0.27 -10.89 30.85
C GLN A 317 0.36 -12.41 30.55
N ASP A 318 -0.68 -13.01 29.96
CA ASP A 318 -0.77 -14.46 29.71
C ASP A 318 -0.74 -14.86 28.23
N ALA A 319 -0.84 -13.89 27.29
CA ALA A 319 -0.94 -14.20 25.85
C ALA A 319 0.38 -13.91 25.14
N ARG A 320 1.05 -14.98 24.67
CA ARG A 320 2.25 -14.89 23.83
C ARG A 320 1.87 -14.52 22.40
N LYS A 321 2.75 -13.74 21.75
CA LYS A 321 2.63 -13.51 20.31
C LYS A 321 3.15 -14.72 19.53
N ILE A 322 2.50 -15.03 18.43
CA ILE A 322 2.85 -16.15 17.54
C ILE A 322 3.62 -15.58 16.35
N VAL A 323 4.86 -16.04 16.17
CA VAL A 323 5.67 -15.70 14.99
C VAL A 323 5.46 -16.77 13.91
N VAL A 324 4.84 -16.39 12.81
CA VAL A 324 4.70 -17.25 11.62
C VAL A 324 5.79 -16.87 10.63
N MET A 325 6.58 -17.86 10.20
CA MET A 325 7.77 -17.62 9.37
C MET A 325 7.96 -18.71 8.32
N ASP A 326 8.68 -18.37 7.24
CA ASP A 326 9.08 -19.34 6.22
C ASP A 326 10.18 -20.30 6.75
N ALA A 327 10.33 -21.41 6.08
CA ALA A 327 11.29 -22.47 6.39
C ALA A 327 12.74 -21.96 6.49
N GLY A 328 13.10 -20.90 5.77
CA GLY A 328 14.43 -20.30 5.78
C GLY A 328 14.88 -19.73 7.12
N PHE A 329 13.94 -19.39 7.98
CA PHE A 329 14.21 -18.85 9.33
C PHE A 329 14.39 -19.93 10.40
N TYR A 330 13.99 -21.16 10.09
CA TYR A 330 13.99 -22.20 11.09
C TYR A 330 15.40 -22.72 11.38
N SER A 331 15.76 -22.68 12.64
CA SER A 331 16.83 -23.48 13.24
C SER A 331 16.42 -23.90 14.66
N SER A 332 17.02 -24.96 15.19
CA SER A 332 16.75 -25.38 16.58
C SER A 332 17.18 -24.30 17.60
N GLU A 333 18.11 -23.44 17.23
CA GLU A 333 18.54 -22.30 18.05
C GLU A 333 17.47 -21.21 18.05
N ASN A 334 16.97 -20.80 16.86
CA ASN A 334 15.90 -19.82 16.72
C ASN A 334 14.61 -20.27 17.41
N ALA A 335 14.24 -21.54 17.27
CA ALA A 335 13.06 -22.10 17.94
C ALA A 335 13.18 -22.00 19.47
N ARG A 336 14.35 -22.35 20.03
CA ARG A 336 14.64 -22.21 21.48
C ARG A 336 14.67 -20.75 21.91
N TRP A 337 15.26 -19.88 21.11
CA TRP A 337 15.30 -18.45 21.39
C TRP A 337 13.89 -17.84 21.45
N LEU A 338 13.03 -18.15 20.47
CA LEU A 338 11.64 -17.67 20.45
C LEU A 338 10.89 -18.09 21.72
N THR A 339 10.90 -19.39 22.03
CA THR A 339 10.19 -19.92 23.21
C THR A 339 10.76 -19.38 24.52
N GLY A 340 12.09 -19.20 24.60
CA GLY A 340 12.78 -18.61 25.75
C GLY A 340 12.48 -17.12 25.96
N ASN A 341 12.10 -16.39 24.89
CA ASN A 341 11.70 -14.98 24.92
C ASN A 341 10.18 -14.80 24.90
N ASN A 342 9.41 -15.80 25.29
CA ASN A 342 7.95 -15.77 25.38
C ASN A 342 7.22 -15.56 24.05
N PHE A 343 7.82 -15.96 22.93
CA PHE A 343 7.12 -16.08 21.65
C PHE A 343 6.73 -17.54 21.40
N ASP A 344 5.60 -17.73 20.75
CA ASP A 344 5.28 -18.98 20.07
C ASP A 344 5.62 -18.87 18.59
N TYR A 345 5.75 -20.01 17.90
CA TYR A 345 6.06 -20.00 16.48
C TYR A 345 5.30 -21.06 15.68
N ILE A 346 5.15 -20.79 14.39
CA ILE A 346 4.72 -21.76 13.36
C ILE A 346 5.63 -21.58 12.15
N THR A 347 6.14 -22.69 11.62
CA THR A 347 6.98 -22.70 10.41
C THR A 347 6.83 -24.00 9.61
N VAL A 348 7.15 -23.96 8.32
CA VAL A 348 7.24 -25.19 7.51
C VAL A 348 8.58 -25.89 7.76
N LEU A 349 8.54 -27.19 7.91
CA LEU A 349 9.73 -28.02 7.90
C LEU A 349 9.97 -28.60 6.50
N PRO A 350 11.03 -28.16 5.78
CA PRO A 350 11.42 -28.82 4.54
C PRO A 350 11.76 -30.29 4.81
N SER A 351 11.36 -31.21 3.98
CA SER A 351 11.59 -32.65 4.17
C SER A 351 10.99 -33.26 5.46
N GLY A 352 10.04 -32.59 6.12
CA GLY A 352 9.45 -33.05 7.39
C GLY A 352 8.56 -34.29 7.25
N CYS A 353 7.96 -34.50 6.08
CA CYS A 353 7.00 -35.61 5.85
C CYS A 353 7.58 -37.02 6.12
N ALA A 354 8.85 -37.21 5.80
CA ALA A 354 9.54 -38.51 6.03
C ALA A 354 9.88 -38.77 7.51
N LYS A 355 9.79 -37.77 8.37
CA LYS A 355 10.12 -37.80 9.80
C LYS A 355 8.90 -37.62 10.70
N PHE A 356 7.74 -37.46 10.11
CA PHE A 356 6.50 -37.21 10.83
C PHE A 356 5.95 -38.52 11.41
N THR A 357 5.58 -38.48 12.67
CA THR A 357 4.88 -39.56 13.37
C THR A 357 3.56 -38.99 13.89
N ALA A 358 2.45 -39.61 13.48
CA ALA A 358 1.12 -39.19 13.93
C ALA A 358 0.90 -39.52 15.41
N ASP A 359 0.24 -38.66 16.15
CA ASP A 359 -0.17 -38.90 17.55
C ASP A 359 -1.36 -39.87 17.63
N SER A 360 -2.19 -39.92 16.58
CA SER A 360 -3.35 -40.81 16.45
C SER A 360 -3.74 -41.01 14.97
N ASP A 361 -4.63 -41.95 14.70
CA ASP A 361 -5.19 -42.17 13.35
C ASP A 361 -6.24 -41.09 12.95
N ARG A 362 -6.51 -40.14 13.81
CA ARG A 362 -7.46 -39.07 13.53
C ARG A 362 -6.94 -38.15 12.44
N VAL A 363 -7.67 -38.05 11.33
CA VAL A 363 -7.45 -37.09 10.24
C VAL A 363 -8.64 -36.16 10.15
N VAL A 364 -8.40 -34.87 10.27
CA VAL A 364 -9.43 -33.82 10.17
C VAL A 364 -9.49 -33.33 8.73
N ARG A 365 -10.67 -33.35 8.12
CA ARG A 365 -10.90 -32.76 6.80
C ARG A 365 -11.39 -31.33 6.96
N HIS A 366 -10.82 -30.42 6.19
CA HIS A 366 -11.19 -29.01 6.19
C HIS A 366 -11.22 -28.48 4.76
N GLU A 367 -12.16 -27.59 4.48
CA GLU A 367 -12.27 -26.89 3.20
C GLU A 367 -11.65 -25.51 3.33
N ASP A 368 -10.70 -25.18 2.44
CA ASP A 368 -10.06 -23.86 2.44
C ASP A 368 -10.97 -22.80 1.79
N CYS A 369 -10.54 -21.54 1.82
CA CYS A 369 -11.28 -20.42 1.22
C CYS A 369 -11.47 -20.48 -0.31
N ARG A 370 -10.86 -21.49 -0.98
CA ARG A 370 -11.00 -21.76 -2.42
C ARG A 370 -11.83 -23.02 -2.68
N HIS A 371 -12.54 -23.51 -1.66
CA HIS A 371 -13.33 -24.74 -1.72
C HIS A 371 -12.49 -26.00 -2.05
N GLN A 372 -11.22 -26.03 -1.58
CA GLN A 372 -10.32 -27.17 -1.76
C GLN A 372 -10.20 -27.93 -0.45
N GLU A 373 -10.46 -29.24 -0.52
CA GLU A 373 -10.31 -30.12 0.64
C GLU A 373 -8.84 -30.29 1.02
N ILE A 374 -8.56 -30.16 2.30
CA ILE A 374 -7.26 -30.45 2.91
C ILE A 374 -7.46 -31.44 4.05
N ARG A 375 -6.48 -32.30 4.28
CA ARG A 375 -6.43 -33.27 5.36
C ARG A 375 -5.35 -32.87 6.34
N LEU A 376 -5.71 -32.81 7.61
CA LEU A 376 -4.87 -32.32 8.70
C LEU A 376 -4.71 -33.43 9.74
N GLN A 377 -3.49 -33.67 10.20
CA GLN A 377 -3.20 -34.67 11.22
C GLN A 377 -2.14 -34.16 12.18
N MET A 378 -2.47 -34.14 13.47
CA MET A 378 -1.49 -33.82 14.50
C MET A 378 -0.51 -34.95 14.71
N GLY A 379 0.72 -34.59 15.09
CA GLY A 379 1.78 -35.52 15.36
C GLY A 379 3.05 -34.80 15.80
N ARG A 380 4.16 -35.51 15.64
CA ARG A 380 5.46 -35.06 16.10
C ARG A 380 6.55 -35.33 15.08
N VAL A 381 7.63 -34.53 15.21
CA VAL A 381 8.84 -34.74 14.43
C VAL A 381 10.03 -34.66 15.35
N VAL A 382 10.95 -35.62 15.22
CA VAL A 382 12.22 -35.60 15.95
C VAL A 382 13.28 -34.87 15.14
N ILE A 383 13.78 -33.75 15.67
CA ILE A 383 14.86 -32.95 15.05
C ILE A 383 16.07 -32.98 15.99
N GLY A 384 17.12 -33.64 15.54
CA GLY A 384 18.25 -33.97 16.41
C GLY A 384 17.82 -34.96 17.49
N LYS A 385 17.80 -34.50 18.76
CA LYS A 385 17.33 -35.29 19.92
C LYS A 385 16.06 -34.71 20.56
N VAL A 386 15.45 -33.73 19.92
CA VAL A 386 14.28 -33.01 20.46
C VAL A 386 13.05 -33.36 19.66
N GLU A 387 12.03 -33.83 20.37
CA GLU A 387 10.71 -34.07 19.81
C GLU A 387 9.95 -32.73 19.77
N GLN A 388 9.34 -32.42 18.64
CA GLN A 388 8.61 -31.19 18.42
C GLN A 388 7.21 -31.48 17.90
N LYS A 389 6.22 -30.73 18.36
CA LYS A 389 4.85 -30.80 17.91
C LYS A 389 4.76 -30.37 16.45
N ALA A 390 4.01 -31.12 15.68
CA ALA A 390 3.89 -30.92 14.24
C ALA A 390 2.48 -31.20 13.73
N LEU A 391 2.12 -30.53 12.62
CA LEU A 391 0.89 -30.77 11.88
C LEU A 391 1.25 -31.20 10.46
N LEU A 392 0.85 -32.39 10.07
CA LEU A 392 0.89 -32.84 8.68
C LEU A 392 -0.31 -32.23 7.94
N VAL A 393 -0.02 -31.57 6.84
CA VAL A 393 -1.02 -31.04 5.92
C VAL A 393 -0.91 -31.77 4.60
N ASP A 394 -2.02 -32.33 4.11
CA ASP A 394 -2.12 -33.03 2.83
C ASP A 394 -3.20 -32.35 1.98
N SER A 395 -2.81 -31.83 0.81
CA SER A 395 -3.66 -31.04 -0.08
C SER A 395 -3.62 -31.59 -1.50
N ASP A 396 -4.76 -32.04 -2.01
CA ASP A 396 -4.89 -32.58 -3.35
C ASP A 396 -4.57 -31.55 -4.44
N ALA A 397 -4.99 -30.30 -4.24
CA ALA A 397 -4.70 -29.21 -5.17
C ALA A 397 -3.20 -28.90 -5.25
N LYS A 398 -2.50 -28.95 -4.12
CA LYS A 398 -1.04 -28.82 -4.08
C LYS A 398 -0.36 -30.00 -4.75
N ALA A 399 -0.86 -31.22 -4.52
CA ALA A 399 -0.35 -32.45 -5.14
C ALA A 399 -0.42 -32.36 -6.67
N LEU A 400 -1.57 -32.00 -7.22
CA LEU A 400 -1.77 -31.82 -8.67
C LEU A 400 -0.82 -30.76 -9.26
N LYS A 401 -0.64 -29.63 -8.56
CA LYS A 401 0.29 -28.59 -8.99
C LYS A 401 1.75 -29.08 -8.99
N GLU A 402 2.17 -29.76 -7.93
CA GLU A 402 3.53 -30.30 -7.80
C GLU A 402 3.78 -31.38 -8.85
N GLU A 403 2.80 -32.26 -9.11
CA GLU A 403 2.88 -33.28 -10.15
C GLU A 403 3.02 -32.64 -11.54
N SER A 404 2.18 -31.69 -11.89
CA SER A 404 2.27 -30.95 -13.16
C SER A 404 3.62 -30.27 -13.35
N MET A 405 4.13 -29.58 -12.32
CA MET A 405 5.45 -28.93 -12.37
C MET A 405 6.57 -29.96 -12.52
N HIS A 406 6.48 -31.08 -11.83
CA HIS A 406 7.44 -32.17 -11.90
C HIS A 406 7.46 -32.79 -13.30
N GLU A 407 6.29 -33.09 -13.88
CA GLU A 407 6.20 -33.66 -15.23
C GLU A 407 6.71 -32.72 -16.30
N GLN A 408 6.43 -31.38 -16.19
CA GLN A 408 7.01 -30.40 -17.08
C GLN A 408 8.55 -30.35 -16.98
N ALA A 409 9.09 -30.44 -15.76
CA ALA A 409 10.54 -30.46 -15.56
C ALA A 409 11.17 -31.74 -16.13
N CYS A 410 10.53 -32.90 -15.94
CA CYS A 410 10.93 -34.17 -16.55
C CYS A 410 10.94 -34.09 -18.09
N SER A 411 9.86 -33.61 -18.69
CA SER A 411 9.76 -33.46 -20.16
C SER A 411 10.87 -32.57 -20.72
N ARG A 412 11.18 -31.46 -20.06
CA ARG A 412 12.29 -30.55 -20.48
C ARG A 412 13.66 -31.22 -20.31
N TYR A 413 13.86 -32.00 -19.27
CA TYR A 413 15.08 -32.75 -19.05
C TYR A 413 15.26 -33.83 -20.13
N GLU A 414 14.20 -34.59 -20.43
CA GLU A 414 14.17 -35.64 -21.49
C GLU A 414 14.45 -35.03 -22.88
N GLN A 415 13.88 -33.86 -23.20
CA GLN A 415 14.22 -33.13 -24.41
C GLN A 415 15.70 -32.78 -24.48
N GLY A 416 16.29 -32.40 -23.33
CA GLY A 416 17.74 -32.16 -23.21
C GLY A 416 18.58 -33.42 -23.45
N LEU A 417 18.15 -34.58 -22.89
CA LEU A 417 18.80 -35.86 -23.12
C LEU A 417 18.72 -36.28 -24.60
N GLU A 418 17.53 -36.13 -25.22
CA GLU A 418 17.33 -36.44 -26.63
C GLU A 418 18.16 -35.53 -27.55
N ALA A 419 18.33 -34.27 -27.20
CA ALA A 419 19.21 -33.33 -27.92
C ALA A 419 20.70 -33.74 -27.85
N ILE A 420 21.13 -34.34 -26.72
CA ILE A 420 22.50 -34.91 -26.60
C ILE A 420 22.61 -36.16 -27.45
N LYS A 421 21.64 -37.09 -27.36
CA LYS A 421 21.58 -38.35 -28.13
C LYS A 421 21.58 -38.09 -29.64
N SER A 422 20.72 -37.20 -30.12
CA SER A 422 20.67 -36.74 -31.51
C SER A 422 21.98 -36.10 -31.98
N GLY A 423 22.64 -35.37 -31.07
CA GLY A 423 23.97 -34.77 -31.33
C GLY A 423 25.06 -35.82 -31.55
N ILE A 424 25.03 -36.92 -30.82
CA ILE A 424 25.96 -38.06 -30.99
C ILE A 424 25.70 -38.78 -32.35
N ALA A 425 24.45 -38.96 -32.76
CA ALA A 425 24.06 -39.61 -34.00
C ALA A 425 24.46 -38.82 -35.27
N LYS A 426 24.54 -37.48 -35.22
CA LYS A 426 24.88 -36.66 -36.39
C LYS A 426 26.35 -36.84 -36.83
N LYS A 427 26.60 -36.85 -38.15
CA LYS A 427 27.95 -36.99 -38.75
C LYS A 427 28.97 -36.00 -38.18
N ASN A 428 28.57 -34.71 -38.03
CA ASN A 428 29.42 -33.63 -37.51
C ASN A 428 29.02 -33.20 -36.09
N GLY A 429 28.38 -34.10 -35.33
CA GLY A 429 27.93 -33.80 -33.98
C GLY A 429 29.03 -33.88 -32.92
N THR A 430 28.74 -33.43 -31.73
CA THR A 430 29.64 -33.49 -30.57
C THR A 430 29.71 -34.93 -30.05
N LYS A 431 30.86 -35.57 -30.19
CA LYS A 431 31.07 -36.97 -29.84
C LYS A 431 32.21 -37.20 -28.83
N SER A 432 33.11 -36.22 -28.60
CA SER A 432 34.19 -36.45 -27.64
C SER A 432 33.64 -36.67 -26.25
N ARG A 433 34.21 -37.63 -25.50
CA ARG A 433 33.79 -38.02 -24.15
C ARG A 433 33.63 -36.81 -23.22
N ASP A 434 34.62 -35.95 -23.18
CA ASP A 434 34.61 -34.76 -22.32
C ASP A 434 33.50 -33.80 -22.70
N ALA A 435 33.28 -33.56 -23.99
CA ALA A 435 32.25 -32.62 -24.45
C ALA A 435 30.82 -33.13 -24.18
N VAL A 436 30.59 -34.46 -24.36
CA VAL A 436 29.29 -35.06 -24.06
C VAL A 436 29.02 -35.05 -22.57
N ASN A 437 29.99 -35.46 -21.74
CA ASN A 437 29.87 -35.43 -20.29
C ASN A 437 29.67 -34.02 -19.75
N ASN A 438 30.35 -33.03 -20.31
CA ASN A 438 30.14 -31.61 -19.94
C ASN A 438 28.74 -31.11 -20.30
N ARG A 439 28.18 -31.57 -21.44
CA ARG A 439 26.80 -31.22 -21.82
C ARG A 439 25.79 -31.86 -20.86
N LEU A 440 25.97 -33.16 -20.53
CA LEU A 440 25.14 -33.83 -19.54
C LEU A 440 25.24 -33.16 -18.17
N GLY A 441 26.46 -32.91 -17.69
CA GLY A 441 26.67 -32.25 -16.40
C GLY A 441 26.09 -30.81 -16.31
N ARG A 442 26.00 -30.09 -17.44
CA ARG A 442 25.26 -28.80 -17.49
C ARG A 442 23.76 -29.01 -17.38
N LEU A 443 23.22 -30.01 -18.09
CA LEU A 443 21.81 -30.39 -18.03
C LEU A 443 21.43 -30.85 -16.62
N ASP A 444 22.24 -31.71 -16.00
CA ASP A 444 22.05 -32.21 -14.64
C ASP A 444 22.06 -31.07 -13.61
N ARG A 445 22.97 -30.12 -13.78
CA ARG A 445 23.03 -28.93 -12.90
C ARG A 445 21.80 -28.05 -13.05
N GLN A 446 21.30 -27.91 -14.27
CA GLN A 446 20.09 -27.14 -14.56
C GLN A 446 18.83 -27.79 -13.94
N TYR A 447 18.77 -29.12 -13.88
CA TYR A 447 17.65 -29.89 -13.39
C TYR A 447 18.03 -30.73 -12.16
N GLY A 448 18.70 -30.13 -11.19
CA GLY A 448 19.40 -30.79 -10.08
C GLY A 448 18.62 -31.82 -9.26
N ALA A 449 17.27 -31.71 -9.14
CA ALA A 449 16.45 -32.71 -8.46
C ALA A 449 15.95 -33.81 -9.41
N ILE A 450 15.75 -33.46 -10.68
CA ILE A 450 15.17 -34.36 -11.70
C ILE A 450 16.19 -35.36 -12.24
N HIS A 451 17.45 -34.96 -12.47
CA HIS A 451 18.47 -35.83 -13.04
C HIS A 451 18.65 -37.14 -12.24
N LYS A 452 18.41 -37.10 -10.92
CA LYS A 452 18.52 -38.28 -10.04
C LYS A 452 17.48 -39.36 -10.35
N GLU A 453 16.41 -39.02 -11.04
CA GLU A 453 15.32 -39.88 -11.46
C GLU A 453 15.64 -40.67 -12.74
N TYR A 454 16.75 -40.33 -13.38
CA TYR A 454 17.16 -40.95 -14.62
C TYR A 454 18.49 -41.68 -14.46
N GLU A 455 18.65 -42.74 -15.22
CA GLU A 455 19.90 -43.43 -15.42
C GLU A 455 20.32 -43.18 -16.86
N VAL A 456 21.54 -42.67 -17.05
CA VAL A 456 22.07 -42.34 -18.37
C VAL A 456 23.34 -43.12 -18.59
N ALA A 457 23.42 -43.87 -19.68
CA ALA A 457 24.55 -44.66 -20.06
C ALA A 457 25.07 -44.26 -21.45
N PHE A 458 26.38 -44.16 -21.57
CA PHE A 458 27.07 -43.89 -22.85
C PHE A 458 27.92 -45.10 -23.25
N THR A 459 27.90 -45.43 -24.52
CA THR A 459 28.86 -46.38 -25.12
C THR A 459 29.94 -45.56 -25.82
N TYR A 460 31.21 -45.86 -25.54
CA TYR A 460 32.35 -45.19 -26.12
C TYR A 460 33.18 -46.11 -26.98
N GLU A 461 33.77 -45.57 -28.05
CA GLU A 461 34.78 -46.21 -28.92
C GLU A 461 36.08 -45.41 -28.94
N GLY A 462 37.21 -46.10 -29.05
CA GLY A 462 38.53 -45.53 -29.02
C GLY A 462 39.23 -45.67 -27.67
N SER A 463 40.37 -45.01 -27.47
CA SER A 463 41.10 -45.08 -26.21
C SER A 463 41.68 -43.69 -25.84
N GLY A 464 41.72 -43.40 -24.55
CA GLY A 464 42.26 -42.16 -23.98
C GLY A 464 41.55 -40.90 -24.49
N ARG A 465 42.30 -39.88 -24.88
CA ARG A 465 41.73 -38.59 -25.33
C ARG A 465 40.94 -38.65 -26.64
N LYS A 466 41.02 -39.78 -27.38
CA LYS A 466 40.34 -40.00 -28.66
C LYS A 466 39.00 -40.74 -28.48
N GLU A 467 38.60 -41.07 -27.25
CA GLU A 467 37.31 -41.70 -26.98
C GLU A 467 36.15 -40.84 -27.49
N LYS A 468 35.26 -41.50 -28.22
CA LYS A 468 34.04 -40.87 -28.78
C LYS A 468 32.80 -41.66 -28.35
N ALA A 469 31.79 -40.92 -27.92
CA ALA A 469 30.48 -41.52 -27.68
C ALA A 469 29.86 -41.94 -29.02
N VAL A 470 29.42 -43.21 -29.10
CA VAL A 470 28.74 -43.80 -30.27
C VAL A 470 27.26 -43.96 -30.03
N SER A 471 26.87 -44.20 -28.78
CA SER A 471 25.45 -44.26 -28.40
C SER A 471 25.22 -43.68 -27.00
N MET A 472 23.98 -43.34 -26.76
CA MET A 472 23.46 -42.90 -25.47
C MET A 472 22.10 -43.53 -25.23
N GLU A 473 21.95 -44.15 -24.08
CA GLU A 473 20.66 -44.66 -23.60
C GLU A 473 20.32 -44.05 -22.26
N TRP A 474 19.06 -43.87 -22.01
CA TRP A 474 18.58 -43.39 -20.73
C TRP A 474 17.23 -44.04 -20.39
N LYS A 475 16.98 -44.25 -19.10
CA LYS A 475 15.71 -44.74 -18.57
C LYS A 475 15.34 -43.99 -17.30
N ARG A 476 14.04 -43.85 -17.04
CA ARG A 476 13.51 -43.31 -15.80
C ARG A 476 13.46 -44.41 -14.73
N LYS A 477 13.79 -44.05 -13.49
CA LYS A 477 13.77 -44.94 -12.33
C LYS A 477 12.39 -44.89 -11.67
N ASP A 478 11.47 -45.71 -12.11
CA ASP A 478 10.06 -45.64 -11.71
C ASP A 478 9.84 -45.82 -10.20
N GLU A 479 10.59 -46.71 -9.55
CA GLU A 479 10.51 -46.91 -8.10
C GLU A 479 10.92 -45.66 -7.31
N TYR A 480 11.97 -44.98 -7.76
CA TYR A 480 12.44 -43.72 -7.13
C TYR A 480 11.40 -42.62 -7.29
N VAL A 481 10.78 -42.51 -8.45
CA VAL A 481 9.71 -41.54 -8.74
C VAL A 481 8.47 -41.83 -7.90
N ALA A 482 8.05 -43.10 -7.81
CA ALA A 482 6.91 -43.54 -6.98
C ALA A 482 7.14 -43.20 -5.49
N GLY A 483 8.37 -43.36 -5.00
CA GLY A 483 8.76 -42.99 -3.64
C GLY A 483 8.60 -41.49 -3.36
N LYS A 484 8.95 -40.64 -4.34
CA LYS A 484 8.77 -39.17 -4.22
C LYS A 484 7.31 -38.75 -4.33
N LYS A 485 6.54 -39.34 -5.25
CA LYS A 485 5.13 -39.02 -5.47
C LYS A 485 4.27 -39.17 -4.21
N LYS A 486 4.64 -40.09 -3.29
CA LYS A 486 3.96 -40.26 -1.99
C LYS A 486 3.91 -39.00 -1.12
N PHE A 487 4.84 -38.09 -1.35
CA PHE A 487 4.94 -36.82 -0.59
C PHE A 487 4.40 -35.60 -1.33
N HIS A 488 3.94 -35.74 -2.58
CA HIS A 488 3.32 -34.66 -3.31
C HIS A 488 2.07 -34.18 -2.57
N GLY A 489 1.90 -32.88 -2.47
CA GLY A 489 0.79 -32.25 -1.76
C GLY A 489 0.97 -32.18 -0.25
N LYS A 490 1.94 -32.91 0.32
CA LYS A 490 2.16 -32.99 1.76
C LYS A 490 3.23 -31.99 2.21
N TYR A 491 3.01 -31.40 3.38
CA TYR A 491 4.02 -30.61 4.09
C TYR A 491 3.75 -30.67 5.59
N VAL A 492 4.78 -30.42 6.37
CA VAL A 492 4.71 -30.46 7.83
C VAL A 492 4.92 -29.05 8.38
N LEU A 493 4.03 -28.64 9.24
CA LEU A 493 4.17 -27.45 10.06
C LEU A 493 4.74 -27.83 11.42
N LEU A 494 5.79 -27.15 11.85
CA LEU A 494 6.29 -27.19 13.22
C LEU A 494 5.66 -26.08 14.03
N THR A 495 5.32 -26.32 15.27
CA THR A 495 4.75 -25.33 16.17
C THR A 495 5.13 -25.55 17.63
N SER A 496 5.28 -24.46 18.38
CA SER A 496 5.40 -24.47 19.83
C SER A 496 4.05 -24.23 20.54
N LEU A 497 2.99 -23.96 19.77
CA LEU A 497 1.67 -23.67 20.32
C LEU A 497 1.12 -24.85 21.13
N ASN A 498 0.54 -24.53 22.29
CA ASN A 498 -0.29 -25.47 23.04
C ASN A 498 -1.72 -25.54 22.49
N GLU A 499 -1.87 -25.51 21.16
CA GLU A 499 -3.13 -25.62 20.45
C GLU A 499 -3.27 -27.03 19.90
N ASN A 500 -4.39 -27.68 20.17
CA ASN A 500 -4.65 -29.06 19.75
C ASN A 500 -5.67 -29.14 18.59
N ASP A 501 -6.25 -28.02 18.18
CA ASP A 501 -7.12 -27.93 17.02
C ASP A 501 -6.28 -27.81 15.76
N GLU A 502 -6.32 -28.83 14.92
CA GLU A 502 -5.58 -28.92 13.67
C GLU A 502 -5.92 -27.77 12.71
N VAL A 503 -7.20 -27.39 12.68
CA VAL A 503 -7.70 -26.33 11.79
C VAL A 503 -7.17 -24.97 12.23
N ASN A 504 -7.12 -24.71 13.54
CA ASN A 504 -6.60 -23.46 14.08
C ASN A 504 -5.10 -23.31 13.75
N VAL A 505 -4.29 -24.32 13.99
CA VAL A 505 -2.85 -24.31 13.66
C VAL A 505 -2.66 -24.06 12.17
N TRP A 506 -3.43 -24.73 11.30
CA TRP A 506 -3.35 -24.52 9.86
C TRP A 506 -3.80 -23.11 9.45
N LYS A 507 -4.87 -22.58 10.02
CA LYS A 507 -5.34 -21.21 9.76
C LYS A 507 -4.30 -20.19 10.15
N PHE A 508 -3.67 -20.32 11.31
CA PHE A 508 -2.61 -19.41 11.75
C PHE A 508 -1.43 -19.40 10.79
N TYR A 509 -1.02 -20.57 10.28
CA TYR A 509 0.01 -20.62 9.26
C TYR A 509 -0.44 -20.02 7.93
N ASN A 510 -1.67 -20.28 7.50
CA ASN A 510 -2.12 -19.87 6.16
C ASN A 510 -2.20 -18.34 5.99
N VAL A 511 -2.22 -17.60 7.11
CA VAL A 511 -2.13 -16.12 7.10
C VAL A 511 -0.78 -15.63 6.54
N ILE A 512 0.25 -16.48 6.43
CA ILE A 512 1.56 -16.10 5.84
C ILE A 512 1.43 -15.55 4.41
N ARG A 513 0.36 -15.88 3.69
CA ARG A 513 0.07 -15.31 2.36
C ARG A 513 -0.08 -13.79 2.40
N THR A 514 -0.48 -13.23 3.52
CA THR A 514 -0.61 -11.78 3.71
C THR A 514 0.75 -11.08 3.61
N VAL A 515 1.82 -11.66 4.16
CA VAL A 515 3.16 -11.09 4.03
C VAL A 515 3.70 -11.23 2.60
N GLU A 516 3.33 -12.30 1.89
CA GLU A 516 3.67 -12.44 0.48
C GLU A 516 3.01 -11.35 -0.37
N GLU A 517 1.74 -11.01 -0.10
CA GLU A 517 1.03 -9.89 -0.75
C GLU A 517 1.67 -8.54 -0.42
N THR A 518 2.11 -8.34 0.83
CA THR A 518 2.84 -7.15 1.26
C THR A 518 4.11 -6.96 0.42
N PHE A 519 4.92 -8.02 0.29
CA PHE A 519 6.12 -7.94 -0.52
C PHE A 519 5.84 -7.83 -2.03
N HIS A 520 4.74 -8.39 -2.50
CA HIS A 520 4.31 -8.17 -3.88
C HIS A 520 4.04 -6.68 -4.12
N THR A 521 3.30 -6.03 -3.25
CA THR A 521 3.00 -4.60 -3.34
C THR A 521 4.28 -3.75 -3.28
N LEU A 522 5.19 -4.02 -2.34
CA LEU A 522 6.47 -3.31 -2.24
C LEU A 522 7.32 -3.45 -3.50
N LYS A 523 7.42 -4.65 -4.07
CA LYS A 523 8.29 -4.95 -5.23
C LYS A 523 7.69 -4.48 -6.55
N SER A 524 6.39 -4.70 -6.73
CA SER A 524 5.70 -4.53 -8.02
C SER A 524 4.94 -3.22 -8.09
N ASP A 525 4.08 -2.94 -7.09
CA ASP A 525 3.22 -1.76 -7.14
C ASP A 525 3.97 -0.48 -6.76
N LEU A 526 4.99 -0.58 -5.89
CA LEU A 526 5.81 0.54 -5.41
C LEU A 526 7.22 0.55 -6.02
N ASP A 527 7.51 -0.34 -6.96
CA ASP A 527 8.75 -0.42 -7.75
C ASP A 527 10.01 -0.25 -6.87
N MET A 528 10.08 -1.00 -5.75
CA MET A 528 11.19 -0.93 -4.81
C MET A 528 12.53 -1.32 -5.46
N ARG A 529 12.49 -1.94 -6.63
CA ARG A 529 13.64 -2.43 -7.40
C ARG A 529 13.47 -2.20 -8.91
N PRO A 530 14.56 -1.97 -9.66
CA PRO A 530 15.96 -1.94 -9.23
C PRO A 530 16.32 -0.64 -8.49
N VAL A 531 17.40 -0.68 -7.69
CA VAL A 531 17.93 0.48 -6.99
C VAL A 531 19.17 0.99 -7.72
N TYR A 532 19.24 2.30 -7.94
CA TYR A 532 20.33 2.98 -8.68
C TYR A 532 21.24 3.81 -7.78
N HIS A 533 20.95 3.93 -6.49
CA HIS A 533 21.77 4.67 -5.54
C HIS A 533 23.09 3.96 -5.29
N LYS A 534 24.20 4.71 -5.23
CA LYS A 534 25.55 4.17 -5.06
C LYS A 534 25.98 4.08 -3.59
N GLY A 535 25.52 5.00 -2.75
CA GLY A 535 25.86 5.06 -1.33
C GLY A 535 24.81 4.37 -0.46
N ASP A 536 25.27 3.75 0.63
CA ASP A 536 24.44 2.97 1.55
C ASP A 536 23.28 3.77 2.14
N ASP A 537 23.49 5.02 2.54
CA ASP A 537 22.43 5.87 3.08
C ASP A 537 21.35 6.18 2.02
N GLY A 538 21.76 6.43 0.77
CA GLY A 538 20.82 6.61 -0.33
C GLY A 538 20.01 5.35 -0.62
N ILE A 539 20.62 4.16 -0.51
CA ILE A 539 19.94 2.87 -0.66
C ILE A 539 18.91 2.69 0.44
N LYS A 540 19.31 2.90 1.70
CA LYS A 540 18.43 2.80 2.88
C LYS A 540 17.27 3.81 2.78
N ALA A 541 17.55 5.05 2.41
CA ALA A 541 16.54 6.08 2.23
C ALA A 541 15.52 5.72 1.13
N HIS A 542 15.98 5.15 0.02
CA HIS A 542 15.13 4.68 -1.08
C HIS A 542 14.18 3.54 -0.64
N LEU A 543 14.72 2.55 0.09
CA LEU A 543 13.93 1.44 0.60
C LEU A 543 12.92 1.92 1.66
N ASN A 544 13.36 2.81 2.56
CA ASN A 544 12.48 3.43 3.56
C ASN A 544 11.35 4.21 2.90
N LEU A 545 11.62 4.96 1.83
CA LEU A 545 10.58 5.71 1.11
C LEU A 545 9.53 4.76 0.51
N ALA A 546 9.93 3.58 0.01
CA ALA A 546 8.97 2.57 -0.45
C ALA A 546 8.15 2.00 0.71
N VAL A 547 8.75 1.78 1.88
CA VAL A 547 8.04 1.36 3.10
C VAL A 547 7.02 2.42 3.55
N LEU A 548 7.40 3.70 3.56
CA LEU A 548 6.49 4.80 3.92
C LEU A 548 5.32 4.93 2.92
N ALA A 549 5.59 4.77 1.63
CA ALA A 549 4.54 4.71 0.61
C ALA A 549 3.61 3.51 0.81
N TYR A 550 4.15 2.36 1.22
CA TYR A 550 3.36 1.19 1.56
C TYR A 550 2.40 1.44 2.72
N TRP A 551 2.79 2.21 3.74
CA TRP A 551 1.88 2.60 4.81
C TRP A 551 0.64 3.33 4.29
N ILE A 552 0.81 4.28 3.36
CA ILE A 552 -0.32 4.98 2.73
C ILE A 552 -1.20 3.98 1.98
N VAL A 553 -0.58 3.12 1.15
CA VAL A 553 -1.31 2.14 0.32
C VAL A 553 -2.05 1.14 1.19
N SER A 554 -1.38 0.49 2.13
CA SER A 554 -1.96 -0.57 2.97
C SER A 554 -3.10 -0.05 3.85
N VAL A 555 -2.95 1.13 4.45
CA VAL A 555 -4.01 1.76 5.25
C VAL A 555 -5.20 2.17 4.37
N THR A 556 -4.97 2.70 3.17
CA THR A 556 -6.05 3.00 2.22
C THR A 556 -6.82 1.74 1.85
N MET A 557 -6.12 0.67 1.46
CA MET A 557 -6.73 -0.60 1.07
C MET A 557 -7.46 -1.27 2.23
N TYR A 558 -6.88 -1.23 3.43
CA TYR A 558 -7.53 -1.74 4.64
C TYR A 558 -8.85 -1.01 4.94
N ARG A 559 -8.87 0.31 4.85
CA ARG A 559 -10.10 1.11 5.04
C ARG A 559 -11.18 0.75 4.03
N LEU A 560 -10.81 0.63 2.75
CA LEU A 560 -11.73 0.22 1.68
C LEU A 560 -12.31 -1.18 1.96
N LYS A 561 -11.46 -2.15 2.28
CA LYS A 561 -11.85 -3.52 2.64
C LYS A 561 -12.83 -3.55 3.81
N LYS A 562 -12.54 -2.81 4.89
CA LYS A 562 -13.41 -2.73 6.08
C LYS A 562 -14.78 -2.11 5.80
N LYS A 563 -14.89 -1.23 4.81
CA LYS A 563 -16.14 -0.63 4.35
C LYS A 563 -16.82 -1.40 3.21
N GLY A 564 -16.39 -2.64 2.95
CA GLY A 564 -17.04 -3.55 2.00
C GLY A 564 -16.72 -3.27 0.51
N TYR A 565 -15.63 -2.55 0.22
CA TYR A 565 -15.15 -2.43 -1.14
C TYR A 565 -14.54 -3.77 -1.60
N PRO A 566 -14.75 -4.20 -2.87
CA PRO A 566 -14.17 -5.44 -3.37
C PRO A 566 -12.65 -5.50 -3.18
N SER A 567 -12.12 -6.70 -2.95
CA SER A 567 -10.68 -6.90 -2.87
C SER A 567 -10.05 -6.72 -4.25
N VAL A 568 -9.41 -5.58 -4.45
CA VAL A 568 -8.68 -5.21 -5.67
C VAL A 568 -7.25 -4.83 -5.33
N ARG A 569 -6.38 -4.76 -6.33
CA ARG A 569 -5.00 -4.28 -6.14
C ARG A 569 -4.94 -2.76 -6.13
N TRP A 570 -3.87 -2.22 -5.53
CA TRP A 570 -3.62 -0.78 -5.53
C TRP A 570 -3.55 -0.17 -6.94
N GLU A 571 -3.01 -0.91 -7.89
CA GLU A 571 -2.95 -0.48 -9.29
C GLU A 571 -4.33 -0.17 -9.87
N GLU A 572 -5.34 -0.95 -9.52
CA GLU A 572 -6.72 -0.73 -9.97
C GLU A 572 -7.32 0.55 -9.36
N ILE A 573 -7.10 0.80 -8.07
CA ILE A 573 -7.51 2.05 -7.43
C ILE A 573 -6.84 3.25 -8.10
N ARG A 574 -5.53 3.15 -8.39
CA ARG A 574 -4.81 4.20 -9.13
C ARG A 574 -5.38 4.42 -10.52
N ARG A 575 -5.73 3.35 -11.25
CA ARG A 575 -6.30 3.42 -12.58
C ARG A 575 -7.64 4.16 -12.59
N ILE A 576 -8.54 3.81 -11.68
CA ILE A 576 -9.84 4.47 -11.53
C ILE A 576 -9.64 5.95 -11.18
N ALA A 577 -8.80 6.23 -10.20
CA ALA A 577 -8.62 7.58 -9.70
C ALA A 577 -7.91 8.53 -10.70
N ARG A 578 -7.06 8.02 -11.60
CA ARG A 578 -6.36 8.83 -12.62
C ARG A 578 -7.28 9.50 -13.63
N ALA A 579 -8.54 9.07 -13.74
CA ALA A 579 -9.53 9.72 -14.59
C ALA A 579 -9.85 11.16 -14.15
N GLN A 580 -9.70 11.47 -12.86
CA GLN A 580 -9.93 12.82 -12.35
C GLN A 580 -8.68 13.69 -12.51
N VAL A 581 -8.85 14.84 -13.14
CA VAL A 581 -7.77 15.79 -13.42
C VAL A 581 -8.15 17.22 -13.00
N MET A 582 -7.19 18.00 -12.57
CA MET A 582 -7.28 19.46 -12.53
C MET A 582 -7.09 20.00 -13.93
N VAL A 583 -7.96 20.90 -14.38
CA VAL A 583 -7.86 21.53 -15.69
C VAL A 583 -8.10 23.03 -15.56
N THR A 584 -7.40 23.83 -16.36
CA THR A 584 -7.66 25.26 -16.51
C THR A 584 -8.48 25.46 -17.77
N THR A 585 -9.71 25.91 -17.62
CA THR A 585 -10.56 26.34 -18.73
C THR A 585 -10.35 27.84 -18.93
N ARG A 586 -9.86 28.23 -20.11
CA ARG A 586 -9.69 29.63 -20.53
C ARG A 586 -10.80 30.00 -21.48
N MET A 587 -11.39 31.17 -21.23
CA MET A 587 -12.47 31.75 -22.02
C MET A 587 -12.17 33.21 -22.29
N GLU A 588 -12.62 33.75 -23.40
CA GLU A 588 -12.56 35.16 -23.72
C GLU A 588 -13.98 35.76 -23.71
N THR A 589 -14.19 36.86 -23.03
CA THR A 589 -15.47 37.59 -23.03
C THR A 589 -15.62 38.40 -24.31
N VAL A 590 -16.84 38.78 -24.64
CA VAL A 590 -17.11 39.72 -25.78
C VAL A 590 -16.43 41.07 -25.59
N LYS A 591 -16.00 41.41 -24.35
CA LYS A 591 -15.24 42.62 -24.02
C LYS A 591 -13.72 42.45 -24.18
N GLY A 592 -13.27 41.25 -24.59
CA GLY A 592 -11.85 40.94 -24.74
C GLY A 592 -11.13 40.55 -23.45
N GLU A 593 -11.82 40.44 -22.31
CA GLU A 593 -11.26 39.99 -21.05
C GLU A 593 -11.01 38.48 -21.10
N THR A 594 -9.95 37.99 -20.48
CA THR A 594 -9.65 36.56 -20.35
C THR A 594 -10.10 36.07 -18.98
N ILE A 595 -10.97 35.04 -18.97
CA ILE A 595 -11.38 34.36 -17.75
C ILE A 595 -10.69 32.98 -17.74
N GLU A 596 -10.03 32.67 -16.64
CA GLU A 596 -9.47 31.33 -16.37
C GLU A 596 -10.14 30.73 -15.15
N ILE A 597 -10.64 29.49 -15.30
CA ILE A 597 -11.22 28.71 -14.22
C ILE A 597 -10.37 27.44 -14.07
N ARG A 598 -9.70 27.28 -12.93
CA ARG A 598 -8.96 26.07 -12.58
C ARG A 598 -9.72 25.29 -11.53
N GLN A 599 -10.11 24.07 -11.91
CA GLN A 599 -10.87 23.18 -11.04
C GLN A 599 -10.63 21.70 -11.43
N ALA A 600 -10.98 20.78 -10.53
CA ALA A 600 -11.00 19.36 -10.86
C ALA A 600 -12.20 19.03 -11.77
N THR A 601 -12.02 18.05 -12.65
CA THR A 601 -13.15 17.41 -13.33
C THR A 601 -14.06 16.72 -12.32
N GLU A 602 -15.31 16.51 -12.67
CA GLU A 602 -16.20 15.69 -11.86
C GLU A 602 -15.64 14.26 -11.75
N GLU A 603 -15.85 13.63 -10.63
CA GLU A 603 -15.49 12.23 -10.42
C GLU A 603 -16.49 11.30 -11.10
N GLU A 604 -15.98 10.24 -11.72
CA GLU A 604 -16.80 9.16 -12.22
C GLU A 604 -17.40 8.32 -11.08
N GLN A 605 -18.49 7.61 -11.34
CA GLN A 605 -19.30 6.88 -10.36
C GLN A 605 -18.44 6.01 -9.41
N GLU A 606 -17.48 5.26 -9.95
CA GLU A 606 -16.66 4.37 -9.12
C GLU A 606 -15.66 5.15 -8.24
N LEU A 607 -15.12 6.26 -8.73
CA LEU A 607 -14.28 7.14 -7.93
C LEU A 607 -15.08 7.85 -6.85
N ALA A 608 -16.29 8.31 -7.15
CA ALA A 608 -17.20 8.89 -6.17
C ALA A 608 -17.52 7.90 -5.03
N ARG A 609 -17.71 6.60 -5.38
CA ARG A 609 -17.87 5.52 -4.40
C ARG A 609 -16.62 5.37 -3.51
N ILE A 610 -15.42 5.34 -4.10
CA ILE A 610 -14.17 5.28 -3.35
C ILE A 610 -14.03 6.49 -2.41
N TYR A 611 -14.32 7.70 -2.88
CA TYR A 611 -14.28 8.92 -2.08
C TYR A 611 -15.24 8.85 -0.90
N SER A 612 -16.47 8.44 -1.13
CA SER A 612 -17.48 8.25 -0.08
C SER A 612 -17.00 7.27 0.99
N LEU A 613 -16.43 6.13 0.58
CA LEU A 613 -15.89 5.13 1.50
C LEU A 613 -14.65 5.64 2.28
N LEU A 614 -13.88 6.52 1.71
CA LEU A 614 -12.69 7.09 2.35
C LEU A 614 -12.96 8.42 3.08
N ASP A 615 -14.21 8.87 3.14
CA ASP A 615 -14.64 10.14 3.74
C ASP A 615 -13.93 11.34 3.06
N ILE A 616 -13.78 11.30 1.74
CA ILE A 616 -13.18 12.36 0.92
C ILE A 616 -14.29 13.21 0.31
N THR A 617 -14.18 14.52 0.45
CA THR A 617 -15.14 15.45 -0.16
C THR A 617 -14.96 15.54 -1.67
N PRO A 618 -16.07 15.56 -2.45
CA PRO A 618 -16.03 15.87 -3.88
C PRO A 618 -15.33 17.22 -4.15
N HIS A 619 -14.84 17.38 -5.38
CA HIS A 619 -14.17 18.61 -5.85
C HIS A 619 -12.96 19.02 -4.99
N PRO A 620 -11.92 18.18 -4.94
CA PRO A 620 -10.69 18.50 -4.21
C PRO A 620 -10.09 19.83 -4.72
N MET A 621 -9.53 20.61 -3.81
CA MET A 621 -8.91 21.90 -4.07
C MET A 621 -9.84 23.07 -4.48
N GLY A 622 -11.16 22.85 -4.60
CA GLY A 622 -12.11 23.88 -4.97
C GLY A 622 -11.88 24.47 -6.36
N THR A 623 -12.56 25.58 -6.64
CA THR A 623 -12.46 26.32 -7.90
C THR A 623 -11.68 27.61 -7.72
N ARG A 624 -10.66 27.85 -8.54
CA ARG A 624 -9.93 29.11 -8.62
C ARG A 624 -10.32 29.84 -9.88
N LYS A 625 -10.75 31.11 -9.75
CA LYS A 625 -11.13 31.96 -10.86
C LYS A 625 -10.16 33.15 -10.97
N PHE A 626 -9.74 33.44 -12.17
CA PHE A 626 -8.91 34.59 -12.51
C PHE A 626 -9.57 35.34 -13.68
N VAL A 627 -9.64 36.65 -13.59
CA VAL A 627 -10.12 37.53 -14.67
C VAL A 627 -9.00 38.48 -15.03
N GLY A 628 -8.46 38.34 -16.22
CA GLY A 628 -7.40 39.19 -16.74
C GLY A 628 -7.96 40.36 -17.55
N PRO A 629 -7.24 41.48 -17.62
CA PRO A 629 -7.65 42.63 -18.43
C PRO A 629 -7.71 42.28 -19.91
N PRO A 630 -8.47 43.04 -20.73
CA PRO A 630 -8.53 42.88 -22.18
C PRO A 630 -7.12 42.91 -22.78
N LYS A 631 -6.81 41.99 -23.70
CA LYS A 631 -5.57 42.11 -24.48
C LYS A 631 -5.66 43.35 -25.34
N ILE A 632 -4.85 44.35 -25.07
CA ILE A 632 -4.68 45.53 -25.94
C ILE A 632 -4.06 45.00 -27.25
N PRO A 633 -4.75 45.17 -28.43
CA PRO A 633 -4.16 44.79 -29.70
C PRO A 633 -2.80 45.54 -29.85
N PRO A 634 -1.76 44.88 -30.39
CA PRO A 634 -0.54 45.61 -30.69
C PRO A 634 -0.90 46.78 -31.61
N GLU A 635 -0.50 47.99 -31.26
CA GLU A 635 -0.62 49.17 -32.12
C GLU A 635 -0.08 48.81 -33.50
N LYS A 636 -0.94 48.92 -34.55
CA LYS A 636 -0.47 48.77 -35.92
C LYS A 636 0.52 49.91 -36.14
N SER A 637 1.80 49.59 -36.13
CA SER A 637 2.84 50.49 -36.58
C SER A 637 2.53 50.81 -38.03
N HIS A 638 1.93 52.00 -38.29
CA HIS A 638 1.91 52.54 -39.62
C HIS A 638 3.37 52.77 -40.07
N ARG A 639 3.84 51.92 -40.94
CA ARG A 639 4.96 52.19 -41.87
C ARG A 639 4.40 52.19 -43.28
#